data_548bb8a152aa98437d8b989bf81061c0
#
_entry.id   548bb8a152aa98437d8b989bf81061c0
#
_cell.length_a   1.000
_cell.length_b   1.000
_cell.length_c   1.000
_cell.angle_alpha   90.00
_cell.angle_beta   90.00
_cell.angle_gamma   90.00
#
_symmetry.space_group_name_H-M   'P 1'
#
loop_
_entity.id
_entity.type
_entity.pdbx_description
1 polymer ?
#
loop_
_entity_poly.entity_id
_entity_poly.type
_entity_poly.pdbx_seq_one_letter_code
_entity_poly.pdbx_strand_id
1 'polypeptide(L)'
;VFLNSHVFSYGFVFLNSHEFSYGFVEFFMSLTPELEHLTILAEIDDLVQRIRRWLEDGPPWDPACRARTVVSKIVNRVHSLRIRLESPLVVATFGGTGTGKSTLVNALVGQEVSQSGRQRPTTMIPVLLVHSDFETTALGLDLSQFQVKKIDAAILRDLIIIDCPDPDTSEGADTSSNLARLRSILPHCDVLLYVSTQQKYRSARIVDELSDAAAGCRLVFVQTHADQDSDIRDDWKNSLAPGYQVPDLFFVDSRRAFQEQAQGQRPSGDFHRLQELLTNQLGTSRRVAIRRANLIDLLEEALTVCRMDYDKKLPEVRRLQEVLDQQRSSLRDTLTSQLRDELLLNRNLWERRLLSAVTDIWGFSPFSSVLRFYNGLGSFIASFSFFRARSSAQMALIGAMQGARWVKSKVEETDADSSLDRLASFGITDQHLQASRMVVSGYVHSAGIVSPEFSDRRDLTQLRRQAAQVEGEFLVDARRAIDDVIEKLAEQHCTPWIQYRYEALFLLYVVFLIGRIGHNFFWSSFLAPILGATEVAAPLLAVDFYIPALIFLVLWSGILVFSFTLQLRQGLADRIHLLAQSMVESRIIEGLFPSLEVTCHEVIHEDRLLTELLERTSEFRRHLADSTSFLGGQRR
;
A
#
# COMPACT_ATOMS: atom_id res chain seq x y z
N VAL A 1 -26.53 -35.96 -5.97
CA VAL A 1 -27.61 -36.29 -6.91
C VAL A 1 -27.03 -37.16 -8.01
N PHE A 2 -27.50 -38.36 -8.05
CA PHE A 2 -27.29 -39.47 -8.98
C PHE A 2 -26.84 -39.12 -10.40
N LEU A 3 -25.80 -39.79 -10.89
CA LEU A 3 -25.62 -40.09 -12.30
C LEU A 3 -25.32 -41.58 -12.50
N ASN A 4 -26.18 -42.17 -13.28
CA ASN A 4 -26.27 -43.56 -13.63
C ASN A 4 -25.04 -44.08 -14.40
N SER A 5 -24.60 -45.25 -13.97
CA SER A 5 -23.81 -46.21 -14.75
C SER A 5 -24.61 -46.78 -15.91
N HIS A 6 -24.13 -46.60 -17.14
CA HIS A 6 -24.49 -47.49 -18.24
C HIS A 6 -23.24 -48.14 -18.82
N VAL A 7 -23.25 -49.43 -18.61
CA VAL A 7 -22.41 -50.48 -19.15
C VAL A 7 -22.29 -50.36 -20.68
N PHE A 8 -21.05 -50.31 -21.18
CA PHE A 8 -20.75 -50.76 -22.55
C PHE A 8 -19.74 -51.89 -22.49
N SER A 9 -20.30 -53.09 -22.62
CA SER A 9 -19.54 -54.30 -22.93
C SER A 9 -19.33 -54.33 -24.46
N TYR A 10 -18.06 -54.25 -24.89
CA TYR A 10 -17.67 -54.65 -26.23
C TYR A 10 -16.40 -55.51 -26.17
N GLY A 11 -16.48 -56.62 -26.92
CA GLY A 11 -15.57 -57.71 -26.92
C GLY A 11 -14.12 -57.36 -27.22
N PHE A 12 -13.23 -57.92 -26.42
CA PHE A 12 -11.81 -57.93 -26.64
C PHE A 12 -11.51 -58.88 -27.83
N VAL A 13 -11.12 -58.27 -28.96
CA VAL A 13 -10.37 -58.97 -30.01
C VAL A 13 -8.89 -58.76 -29.69
N PHE A 14 -8.18 -59.84 -29.38
CA PHE A 14 -6.73 -59.87 -29.23
C PHE A 14 -6.06 -59.51 -30.56
N LEU A 15 -5.58 -58.25 -30.70
CA LEU A 15 -4.63 -57.87 -31.73
C LEU A 15 -3.25 -57.61 -31.05
N ASN A 16 -2.20 -58.08 -31.71
CA ASN A 16 -0.82 -58.15 -31.28
C ASN A 16 -0.34 -56.93 -30.48
N SER A 17 0.18 -57.21 -29.27
CA SER A 17 0.61 -56.22 -28.27
C SER A 17 1.83 -55.39 -28.63
N HIS A 18 2.44 -55.55 -29.79
CA HIS A 18 3.64 -54.79 -30.20
C HIS A 18 3.38 -53.57 -31.05
N GLU A 19 2.33 -53.56 -31.88
CA GLU A 19 2.01 -52.39 -32.71
C GLU A 19 1.19 -51.31 -31.95
N PHE A 20 0.42 -51.72 -30.93
CA PHE A 20 -0.38 -50.77 -30.13
C PHE A 20 0.49 -49.91 -29.18
N SER A 21 1.64 -50.41 -28.80
CA SER A 21 2.57 -49.69 -27.88
C SER A 21 3.30 -48.54 -28.59
N TYR A 22 3.66 -48.68 -29.85
CA TYR A 22 4.35 -47.66 -30.61
C TYR A 22 3.39 -46.50 -31.01
N GLY A 23 2.21 -46.81 -31.50
CA GLY A 23 1.22 -45.79 -31.87
C GLY A 23 0.68 -45.01 -30.66
N PHE A 24 0.58 -45.63 -29.50
CA PHE A 24 0.15 -44.94 -28.24
C PHE A 24 1.24 -44.04 -27.69
N VAL A 25 2.50 -44.45 -27.79
CA VAL A 25 3.67 -43.64 -27.36
C VAL A 25 3.89 -42.47 -28.34
N GLU A 26 3.76 -42.67 -29.67
CA GLU A 26 3.80 -41.60 -30.66
C GLU A 26 2.64 -40.61 -30.48
N PHE A 27 1.42 -41.11 -30.22
CA PHE A 27 0.28 -40.25 -29.95
C PHE A 27 0.42 -39.47 -28.66
N PHE A 28 0.96 -40.05 -27.57
CA PHE A 28 1.27 -39.35 -26.33
C PHE A 28 2.47 -38.39 -26.48
N MET A 29 3.49 -38.76 -27.26
CA MET A 29 4.62 -37.87 -27.55
C MET A 29 4.24 -36.69 -28.46
N SER A 30 3.19 -36.83 -29.29
CA SER A 30 2.65 -35.71 -30.07
C SER A 30 1.71 -34.81 -29.29
N LEU A 31 1.07 -35.31 -28.23
CA LEU A 31 0.16 -34.55 -27.35
C LEU A 31 0.91 -33.73 -26.27
N THR A 32 2.12 -34.11 -25.89
CA THR A 32 2.92 -33.39 -24.90
C THR A 32 3.27 -31.96 -25.32
N PRO A 33 3.75 -31.71 -26.56
CA PRO A 33 4.04 -30.34 -27.00
C PRO A 33 2.79 -29.46 -27.12
N GLU A 34 1.64 -30.03 -27.50
CA GLU A 34 0.37 -29.29 -27.58
C GLU A 34 -0.19 -28.94 -26.18
N LEU A 35 -0.09 -29.86 -25.22
CA LEU A 35 -0.49 -29.62 -23.83
C LEU A 35 0.41 -28.58 -23.15
N GLU A 36 1.73 -28.67 -23.32
CA GLU A 36 2.67 -27.62 -22.85
C GLU A 36 2.36 -26.27 -23.50
N HIS A 37 1.99 -26.27 -24.77
CA HIS A 37 1.61 -25.08 -25.50
C HIS A 37 0.34 -24.42 -24.93
N LEU A 38 -0.68 -25.20 -24.61
CA LEU A 38 -1.93 -24.72 -24.00
C LEU A 38 -1.71 -24.24 -22.56
N THR A 39 -0.83 -24.90 -21.81
CA THR A 39 -0.48 -24.50 -20.42
C THR A 39 0.18 -23.13 -20.42
N ILE A 40 1.18 -22.92 -21.27
CA ILE A 40 1.86 -21.61 -21.39
C ILE A 40 0.90 -20.52 -21.85
N LEU A 41 -0.07 -20.82 -22.73
CA LEU A 41 -1.10 -19.85 -23.12
C LEU A 41 -1.98 -19.44 -21.93
N ALA A 42 -2.42 -20.41 -21.15
CA ALA A 42 -3.25 -20.14 -19.97
C ALA A 42 -2.49 -19.30 -18.93
N GLU A 43 -1.20 -19.53 -18.76
CA GLU A 43 -0.34 -18.78 -17.84
C GLU A 43 -0.11 -17.34 -18.31
N ILE A 44 0.11 -17.14 -19.61
CA ILE A 44 0.21 -15.77 -20.18
C ILE A 44 -1.12 -15.03 -20.04
N ASP A 45 -2.24 -15.72 -20.25
CA ASP A 45 -3.56 -15.15 -20.08
C ASP A 45 -3.81 -14.74 -18.61
N ASP A 46 -3.41 -15.56 -17.64
CA ASP A 46 -3.48 -15.23 -16.21
C ASP A 46 -2.61 -13.98 -15.89
N LEU A 47 -1.38 -13.93 -16.41
CA LEU A 47 -0.51 -12.77 -16.23
C LEU A 47 -1.14 -11.48 -16.80
N VAL A 48 -1.66 -11.54 -18.01
CA VAL A 48 -2.34 -10.39 -18.64
C VAL A 48 -3.59 -9.98 -17.87
N GLN A 49 -4.36 -10.94 -17.36
CA GLN A 49 -5.52 -10.67 -16.50
C GLN A 49 -5.13 -9.99 -15.18
N ARG A 50 -4.03 -10.42 -14.54
CA ARG A 50 -3.49 -9.80 -13.32
C ARG A 50 -3.04 -8.38 -13.58
N ILE A 51 -2.33 -8.16 -14.70
CA ILE A 51 -1.91 -6.81 -15.12
C ILE A 51 -3.15 -5.93 -15.38
N ARG A 52 -4.21 -6.44 -15.99
CA ARG A 52 -5.46 -5.68 -16.19
C ARG A 52 -6.11 -5.28 -14.89
N ARG A 53 -6.23 -6.20 -13.91
CA ARG A 53 -6.75 -5.87 -12.57
C ARG A 53 -5.90 -4.81 -11.89
N TRP A 54 -4.58 -4.92 -12.01
CA TRP A 54 -3.67 -3.92 -11.49
C TRP A 54 -3.87 -2.53 -12.15
N LEU A 55 -4.30 -2.48 -13.43
CA LEU A 55 -4.60 -1.24 -14.13
C LEU A 55 -5.93 -0.58 -13.70
N GLU A 56 -6.91 -1.36 -13.20
CA GLU A 56 -8.26 -0.88 -12.88
C GLU A 56 -8.27 -0.03 -11.61
N ASP A 57 -7.59 -0.48 -10.54
CA ASP A 57 -7.59 0.18 -9.25
C ASP A 57 -6.17 0.56 -8.82
N GLY A 58 -5.99 1.79 -8.29
CA GLY A 58 -4.71 2.14 -7.72
C GLY A 58 -4.70 3.55 -7.15
N PRO A 59 -3.71 3.81 -6.27
CA PRO A 59 -3.66 5.02 -5.47
C PRO A 59 -3.54 6.28 -6.33
N PRO A 60 -4.01 7.43 -5.84
CA PRO A 60 -3.84 8.73 -6.48
C PRO A 60 -2.39 9.24 -6.29
N TRP A 61 -1.46 8.52 -6.89
CA TRP A 61 -0.02 8.77 -6.85
C TRP A 61 0.52 8.95 -8.27
N ASP A 62 1.24 10.06 -8.51
CA ASP A 62 1.74 10.42 -9.85
C ASP A 62 2.48 9.29 -10.58
N PRO A 63 3.44 8.57 -9.95
CA PRO A 63 4.11 7.47 -10.62
C PRO A 63 3.16 6.33 -11.00
N ALA A 64 2.19 5.98 -10.14
CA ALA A 64 1.20 4.95 -10.43
C ALA A 64 0.28 5.33 -11.60
N CYS A 65 -0.13 6.60 -11.69
CA CYS A 65 -0.92 7.11 -12.80
C CYS A 65 -0.15 7.04 -14.13
N ARG A 66 1.14 7.41 -14.13
CA ARG A 66 2.00 7.29 -15.31
C ARG A 66 2.24 5.83 -15.70
N ALA A 67 2.54 4.98 -14.74
CA ALA A 67 2.75 3.54 -14.94
C ALA A 67 1.53 2.89 -15.60
N ARG A 68 0.33 3.15 -15.09
CA ARG A 68 -0.92 2.65 -15.67
C ARG A 68 -1.11 3.12 -17.11
N THR A 69 -0.80 4.38 -17.40
CA THR A 69 -0.90 4.92 -18.76
C THR A 69 0.07 4.21 -19.73
N VAL A 70 1.28 3.92 -19.31
CA VAL A 70 2.28 3.19 -20.11
C VAL A 70 1.87 1.76 -20.32
N VAL A 71 1.56 1.04 -19.23
CA VAL A 71 1.24 -0.39 -19.27
C VAL A 71 -0.09 -0.66 -19.99
N SER A 72 -1.10 0.23 -19.87
CA SER A 72 -2.37 0.08 -20.60
C SER A 72 -2.17 0.11 -22.12
N LYS A 73 -1.31 0.98 -22.63
CA LYS A 73 -0.97 1.03 -24.06
C LYS A 73 -0.34 -0.29 -24.51
N ILE A 74 0.51 -0.87 -23.68
CA ILE A 74 1.19 -2.13 -23.99
C ILE A 74 0.23 -3.32 -23.92
N VAL A 75 -0.64 -3.39 -22.90
CA VAL A 75 -1.67 -4.43 -22.80
C VAL A 75 -2.62 -4.40 -23.98
N ASN A 76 -3.01 -3.22 -24.46
CA ASN A 76 -3.81 -3.11 -25.69
C ASN A 76 -3.06 -3.62 -26.92
N ARG A 77 -1.75 -3.36 -27.01
CA ARG A 77 -0.89 -3.92 -28.04
C ARG A 77 -0.77 -5.45 -27.94
N VAL A 78 -0.65 -5.99 -26.74
CA VAL A 78 -0.67 -7.42 -26.46
C VAL A 78 -1.93 -8.07 -27.03
N HIS A 79 -3.08 -7.45 -26.83
CA HIS A 79 -4.35 -7.96 -27.37
C HIS A 79 -4.33 -7.99 -28.92
N SER A 80 -3.80 -6.98 -29.57
CA SER A 80 -3.69 -6.96 -31.04
C SER A 80 -2.69 -8.01 -31.57
N LEU A 81 -1.60 -8.27 -30.86
CA LEU A 81 -0.65 -9.33 -31.19
C LEU A 81 -1.26 -10.73 -31.00
N ARG A 82 -2.12 -10.93 -30.02
CA ARG A 82 -2.83 -12.21 -29.81
C ARG A 82 -3.73 -12.59 -30.98
N ILE A 83 -4.42 -11.63 -31.57
CA ILE A 83 -5.28 -11.86 -32.75
C ILE A 83 -4.44 -12.35 -33.96
N ARG A 84 -3.14 -12.05 -33.97
CA ARG A 84 -2.22 -12.39 -35.07
C ARG A 84 -1.40 -13.67 -34.85
N LEU A 85 -1.65 -14.45 -33.80
CA LEU A 85 -0.79 -15.61 -33.47
C LEU A 85 -0.59 -16.57 -34.64
N GLU A 86 -1.57 -16.73 -35.51
CA GLU A 86 -1.52 -17.62 -36.68
C GLU A 86 -1.07 -16.93 -37.97
N SER A 87 -1.02 -15.59 -38.00
CA SER A 87 -0.58 -14.83 -39.18
C SER A 87 0.92 -15.01 -39.46
N PRO A 88 1.40 -14.83 -40.71
CA PRO A 88 2.81 -14.82 -41.01
C PRO A 88 3.60 -13.83 -40.16
N LEU A 89 4.87 -14.14 -39.79
CA LEU A 89 5.71 -13.24 -39.00
C LEU A 89 6.06 -11.98 -39.82
N VAL A 90 6.03 -10.83 -39.16
CA VAL A 90 6.43 -9.56 -39.74
C VAL A 90 7.92 -9.35 -39.51
N VAL A 91 8.67 -9.35 -40.56
CA VAL A 91 10.14 -9.15 -40.59
C VAL A 91 10.44 -7.81 -41.22
N ALA A 92 11.06 -6.91 -40.45
CA ALA A 92 11.43 -5.58 -40.95
C ALA A 92 12.95 -5.44 -41.10
N THR A 93 13.40 -4.69 -42.12
CA THR A 93 14.80 -4.32 -42.25
C THR A 93 15.10 -3.05 -41.45
N PHE A 94 16.25 -3.03 -40.78
CA PHE A 94 16.75 -1.88 -40.03
C PHE A 94 18.25 -1.65 -40.33
N GLY A 95 18.66 -0.42 -40.49
CA GLY A 95 20.07 -0.07 -40.74
C GLY A 95 20.21 1.25 -41.43
N GLY A 96 21.41 1.81 -41.46
CA GLY A 96 21.71 3.12 -42.04
C GLY A 96 21.58 3.17 -43.54
N THR A 97 21.66 4.37 -44.08
CA THR A 97 21.61 4.62 -45.54
C THR A 97 22.73 3.88 -46.26
N GLY A 98 22.41 3.16 -47.33
CA GLY A 98 23.38 2.45 -48.16
C GLY A 98 23.98 1.20 -47.51
N THR A 99 23.36 0.64 -46.47
CA THR A 99 23.77 -0.67 -45.93
C THR A 99 23.23 -1.86 -46.73
N GLY A 100 22.56 -1.64 -47.86
CA GLY A 100 22.09 -2.72 -48.71
C GLY A 100 20.78 -3.39 -48.30
N LYS A 101 19.92 -2.76 -47.47
CA LYS A 101 18.63 -3.29 -47.03
C LYS A 101 17.74 -3.73 -48.19
N SER A 102 17.46 -2.80 -49.13
CA SER A 102 16.57 -3.08 -50.27
C SER A 102 17.17 -4.15 -51.21
N THR A 103 18.52 -4.17 -51.38
CA THR A 103 19.20 -5.23 -52.13
C THR A 103 19.07 -6.59 -51.47
N LEU A 104 19.17 -6.64 -50.12
CA LEU A 104 18.95 -7.86 -49.33
C LEU A 104 17.51 -8.35 -49.49
N VAL A 105 16.54 -7.44 -49.39
CA VAL A 105 15.10 -7.78 -49.55
C VAL A 105 14.83 -8.33 -50.95
N ASN A 106 15.37 -7.69 -52.01
CA ASN A 106 15.24 -8.20 -53.37
C ASN A 106 15.83 -9.60 -53.52
N ALA A 107 16.99 -9.85 -52.94
CA ALA A 107 17.61 -11.17 -52.96
C ALA A 107 16.81 -12.21 -52.17
N LEU A 108 16.22 -11.86 -51.02
CA LEU A 108 15.39 -12.77 -50.26
C LEU A 108 14.10 -13.18 -50.99
N VAL A 109 13.49 -12.23 -51.70
CA VAL A 109 12.26 -12.46 -52.49
C VAL A 109 12.57 -13.10 -53.86
N GLY A 110 13.79 -12.92 -54.36
CA GLY A 110 14.20 -13.40 -55.67
C GLY A 110 13.69 -12.56 -56.84
N GLN A 111 13.18 -11.36 -56.58
CA GLN A 111 12.65 -10.41 -57.57
C GLN A 111 13.03 -8.97 -57.19
N GLU A 112 13.12 -8.06 -58.16
CA GLU A 112 13.36 -6.65 -57.93
C GLU A 112 12.08 -5.96 -57.45
N VAL A 113 11.86 -5.96 -56.15
CA VAL A 113 10.63 -5.47 -55.53
C VAL A 113 10.80 -4.12 -54.84
N SER A 114 12.02 -3.78 -54.43
CA SER A 114 12.37 -2.50 -53.81
C SER A 114 13.43 -1.80 -54.64
N GLN A 115 13.31 -0.48 -54.81
CA GLN A 115 14.28 0.28 -55.56
C GLN A 115 15.66 0.21 -54.87
N SER A 116 16.63 -0.34 -55.57
CA SER A 116 18.02 -0.40 -55.12
C SER A 116 18.88 0.44 -56.06
N GLY A 117 19.61 1.43 -55.55
CA GLY A 117 20.41 2.31 -56.41
C GLY A 117 21.53 3.05 -55.66
N ARG A 118 22.43 3.68 -56.45
CA ARG A 118 23.52 4.51 -55.90
C ARG A 118 23.05 5.92 -55.47
N GLN A 119 21.89 6.39 -55.98
CA GLN A 119 21.32 7.68 -55.59
C GLN A 119 20.57 7.55 -54.29
N ARG A 120 20.84 8.41 -53.32
CA ARG A 120 20.31 8.37 -51.93
C ARG A 120 19.36 9.54 -51.68
N PRO A 121 18.27 9.37 -50.89
CA PRO A 121 17.71 8.14 -50.31
C PRO A 121 16.92 7.33 -51.34
N THR A 122 17.01 5.99 -51.30
CA THR A 122 16.33 5.11 -52.26
C THR A 122 14.90 4.74 -51.81
N THR A 123 14.65 4.61 -50.52
CA THR A 123 13.33 4.22 -49.96
C THR A 123 12.80 5.34 -49.08
N MET A 124 11.79 6.08 -49.55
CA MET A 124 11.14 7.17 -48.80
C MET A 124 9.85 6.70 -48.11
N ILE A 125 9.18 5.72 -48.65
CA ILE A 125 7.96 5.11 -48.12
C ILE A 125 8.27 3.64 -47.86
N PRO A 126 7.94 3.10 -46.65
CA PRO A 126 8.18 1.70 -46.37
C PRO A 126 7.43 0.80 -47.36
N VAL A 127 8.10 -0.24 -47.83
CA VAL A 127 7.51 -1.20 -48.80
C VAL A 127 7.09 -2.45 -48.01
N LEU A 128 5.79 -2.76 -48.02
CA LEU A 128 5.21 -3.94 -47.40
C LEU A 128 5.07 -5.04 -48.45
N LEU A 129 5.80 -6.14 -48.31
CA LEU A 129 5.79 -7.29 -49.20
C LEU A 129 4.99 -8.42 -48.57
N VAL A 130 3.95 -8.86 -49.25
CA VAL A 130 3.05 -9.95 -48.80
C VAL A 130 2.82 -10.95 -49.91
N HIS A 131 2.52 -12.20 -49.56
CA HIS A 131 2.11 -13.20 -50.55
C HIS A 131 0.81 -12.78 -51.27
N SER A 132 0.67 -13.17 -52.53
CA SER A 132 -0.52 -12.86 -53.36
C SER A 132 -1.84 -13.22 -52.71
N ASP A 133 -1.88 -14.35 -52.01
CA ASP A 133 -3.08 -14.91 -51.37
C ASP A 133 -3.36 -14.31 -49.98
N PHE A 134 -2.49 -13.46 -49.47
CA PHE A 134 -2.64 -12.95 -48.10
C PHE A 134 -3.55 -11.71 -48.06
N GLU A 135 -4.52 -11.72 -47.12
CA GLU A 135 -5.38 -10.57 -46.87
C GLU A 135 -4.73 -9.59 -45.87
N THR A 136 -4.32 -8.44 -46.37
CA THR A 136 -3.59 -7.42 -45.61
C THR A 136 -4.40 -6.74 -44.50
N THR A 137 -5.74 -6.82 -44.56
CA THR A 137 -6.65 -6.29 -43.54
C THR A 137 -6.46 -6.97 -42.16
N ALA A 138 -6.04 -8.25 -42.16
CA ALA A 138 -5.77 -9.02 -40.97
C ALA A 138 -4.54 -8.52 -40.16
N LEU A 139 -3.71 -7.65 -40.72
CA LEU A 139 -2.51 -7.16 -40.05
C LEU A 139 -2.77 -6.06 -39.01
N GLY A 140 -3.91 -5.36 -39.10
CA GLY A 140 -4.21 -4.19 -38.25
C GLY A 140 -3.19 -3.07 -38.36
N LEU A 141 -2.50 -2.99 -39.49
CA LEU A 141 -1.60 -1.91 -39.88
C LEU A 141 -2.38 -0.84 -40.65
N ASP A 142 -2.01 0.41 -40.44
CA ASP A 142 -2.48 1.49 -41.31
C ASP A 142 -1.77 1.41 -42.67
N LEU A 143 -2.40 0.71 -43.61
CA LEU A 143 -1.85 0.45 -44.93
C LEU A 143 -1.61 1.71 -45.74
N SER A 144 -2.20 2.85 -45.39
CA SER A 144 -1.97 4.13 -46.06
C SER A 144 -0.52 4.63 -45.93
N GLN A 145 0.21 4.15 -44.93
CA GLN A 145 1.61 4.51 -44.68
C GLN A 145 2.61 3.65 -45.49
N PHE A 146 2.14 2.61 -46.19
CA PHE A 146 2.98 1.64 -46.89
C PHE A 146 2.71 1.60 -48.36
N GLN A 147 3.77 1.32 -49.13
CA GLN A 147 3.64 0.84 -50.49
C GLN A 147 3.44 -0.70 -50.42
N VAL A 148 2.21 -1.17 -50.54
CA VAL A 148 1.91 -2.60 -50.49
C VAL A 148 2.18 -3.25 -51.82
N LYS A 149 2.99 -4.33 -51.85
CA LYS A 149 3.24 -5.17 -53.02
C LYS A 149 2.87 -6.62 -52.73
N LYS A 150 1.99 -7.16 -53.54
CA LYS A 150 1.60 -8.57 -53.51
C LYS A 150 2.43 -9.36 -54.49
N ILE A 151 3.13 -10.39 -54.03
CA ILE A 151 4.13 -11.14 -54.82
C ILE A 151 3.97 -12.63 -54.50
N ASP A 152 4.01 -13.44 -55.56
CA ASP A 152 4.04 -14.91 -55.39
C ASP A 152 5.49 -15.36 -55.24
N ALA A 153 5.99 -15.32 -54.00
CA ALA A 153 7.32 -15.81 -53.63
C ALA A 153 7.21 -16.75 -52.46
N ALA A 154 7.91 -17.88 -52.50
CA ALA A 154 7.81 -18.94 -51.49
C ALA A 154 8.09 -18.44 -50.07
N ILE A 155 9.05 -17.54 -49.88
CA ILE A 155 9.39 -16.96 -48.56
C ILE A 155 8.23 -16.13 -47.97
N LEU A 156 7.40 -15.51 -48.82
CA LEU A 156 6.28 -14.66 -48.38
C LEU A 156 5.04 -15.46 -47.91
N ARG A 157 5.03 -16.78 -48.10
CA ARG A 157 3.96 -17.63 -47.50
C ARG A 157 4.02 -17.69 -46.01
N ASP A 158 5.23 -17.63 -45.45
CA ASP A 158 5.49 -17.74 -44.03
C ASP A 158 5.87 -16.42 -43.36
N LEU A 159 6.33 -15.44 -44.15
CA LEU A 159 6.81 -14.15 -43.68
C LEU A 159 6.14 -13.01 -44.45
N ILE A 160 6.00 -11.89 -43.74
CA ILE A 160 5.72 -10.57 -44.33
C ILE A 160 6.98 -9.76 -44.17
N ILE A 161 7.49 -9.17 -45.25
CA ILE A 161 8.74 -8.41 -45.24
C ILE A 161 8.43 -6.92 -45.40
N ILE A 162 8.99 -6.09 -44.51
CA ILE A 162 8.93 -4.64 -44.58
C ILE A 162 10.33 -4.10 -44.89
N ASP A 163 10.49 -3.49 -46.07
CA ASP A 163 11.69 -2.72 -46.36
C ASP A 163 11.53 -1.31 -45.82
N CYS A 164 12.23 -1.02 -44.73
CA CYS A 164 12.11 0.23 -43.99
C CYS A 164 13.00 1.33 -44.58
N PRO A 165 12.53 2.60 -44.53
CA PRO A 165 13.36 3.75 -44.89
C PRO A 165 14.55 3.91 -43.94
N ASP A 166 15.55 4.64 -44.41
CA ASP A 166 16.78 4.90 -43.67
C ASP A 166 16.53 5.85 -42.48
N PRO A 167 16.94 5.53 -41.25
CA PRO A 167 16.81 6.42 -40.08
C PRO A 167 17.78 7.63 -40.17
N ASP A 168 18.84 7.54 -40.97
CA ASP A 168 19.91 8.54 -41.04
C ASP A 168 19.56 9.80 -41.85
N THR A 169 18.47 9.80 -42.62
CA THR A 169 18.07 10.97 -43.40
C THR A 169 17.48 12.02 -42.51
N SER A 170 18.35 12.92 -42.02
CA SER A 170 17.99 14.05 -41.17
C SER A 170 17.41 15.19 -42.01
N GLU A 171 16.10 15.23 -42.14
CA GLU A 171 15.41 16.46 -42.49
C GLU A 171 14.34 16.68 -41.45
N GLY A 172 14.57 17.69 -40.61
CA GLY A 172 13.59 18.34 -39.73
C GLY A 172 12.89 17.50 -38.68
N ALA A 173 12.58 18.12 -37.55
CA ALA A 173 11.80 17.56 -36.41
C ALA A 173 10.30 17.37 -36.74
N ASP A 174 9.94 17.20 -38.01
CA ASP A 174 8.56 17.02 -38.43
C ASP A 174 8.07 15.58 -38.24
N THR A 175 6.81 15.43 -37.85
CA THR A 175 6.08 14.17 -37.70
C THR A 175 6.08 13.26 -38.96
N SER A 176 6.53 13.78 -40.09
CA SER A 176 6.71 13.09 -41.37
C SER A 176 8.12 12.51 -41.57
N SER A 177 9.03 12.59 -40.60
CA SER A 177 10.38 12.07 -40.71
C SER A 177 10.42 10.54 -40.88
N ASN A 178 11.40 10.03 -41.62
CA ASN A 178 11.61 8.58 -41.80
C ASN A 178 11.73 7.86 -40.44
N LEU A 179 12.30 8.52 -39.43
CA LEU A 179 12.42 8.01 -38.06
C LEU A 179 11.06 7.84 -37.39
N ALA A 180 10.16 8.83 -37.52
CA ALA A 180 8.82 8.74 -36.96
C ALA A 180 8.00 7.60 -37.60
N ARG A 181 8.13 7.44 -38.94
CA ARG A 181 7.52 6.30 -39.65
C ARG A 181 8.11 4.97 -39.21
N LEU A 182 9.41 4.87 -39.06
CA LEU A 182 10.06 3.67 -38.55
C LEU A 182 9.54 3.31 -37.14
N ARG A 183 9.48 4.29 -36.24
CA ARG A 183 8.94 4.10 -34.88
C ARG A 183 7.47 3.68 -34.87
N SER A 184 6.67 4.06 -35.85
CA SER A 184 5.28 3.59 -35.98
C SER A 184 5.17 2.15 -36.47
N ILE A 185 6.16 1.67 -37.25
CA ILE A 185 6.20 0.32 -37.84
C ILE A 185 6.75 -0.72 -36.86
N LEU A 186 7.84 -0.37 -36.16
CA LEU A 186 8.56 -1.28 -35.25
C LEU A 186 7.66 -2.01 -34.24
N PRO A 187 6.65 -1.35 -33.64
CA PRO A 187 5.72 -2.03 -32.78
C PRO A 187 4.97 -3.23 -33.39
N HIS A 188 4.91 -3.31 -34.68
CA HIS A 188 4.22 -4.35 -35.41
C HIS A 188 5.13 -5.45 -35.96
N CYS A 189 6.45 -5.33 -35.73
CA CYS A 189 7.45 -6.28 -36.21
C CYS A 189 7.67 -7.38 -35.18
N ASP A 190 7.81 -8.61 -35.67
CA ASP A 190 8.14 -9.77 -34.85
C ASP A 190 9.66 -10.00 -34.83
N VAL A 191 10.30 -9.78 -35.98
CA VAL A 191 11.76 -9.94 -36.19
C VAL A 191 12.33 -8.72 -36.89
N LEU A 192 13.47 -8.25 -36.46
CA LEU A 192 14.20 -7.13 -37.06
C LEU A 192 15.53 -7.61 -37.67
N LEU A 193 15.68 -7.45 -38.97
CA LEU A 193 16.95 -7.68 -39.66
C LEU A 193 17.82 -6.44 -39.51
N TYR A 194 18.80 -6.47 -38.62
CA TYR A 194 19.73 -5.38 -38.45
C TYR A 194 20.87 -5.51 -39.48
N VAL A 195 20.80 -4.66 -40.51
CA VAL A 195 21.67 -4.68 -41.68
C VAL A 195 22.74 -3.60 -41.56
N SER A 196 24.02 -3.99 -41.62
CA SER A 196 25.13 -3.06 -41.57
C SER A 196 26.26 -3.44 -42.54
N THR A 197 27.25 -2.55 -42.67
CA THR A 197 28.45 -2.72 -43.46
C THR A 197 29.69 -2.48 -42.61
N GLN A 198 30.87 -2.84 -43.13
CA GLN A 198 32.15 -2.56 -42.46
C GLN A 198 32.31 -1.08 -42.06
N GLN A 199 31.75 -0.15 -42.86
CA GLN A 199 31.88 1.29 -42.59
C GLN A 199 30.91 1.83 -41.55
N LYS A 200 29.79 1.12 -41.28
CA LYS A 200 28.65 1.67 -40.48
C LYS A 200 28.29 0.92 -39.22
N TYR A 201 28.86 -0.25 -38.95
CA TYR A 201 28.50 -1.09 -37.81
C TYR A 201 28.74 -0.44 -36.45
N ARG A 202 29.67 0.55 -36.34
CA ARG A 202 29.97 1.29 -35.10
C ARG A 202 29.24 2.64 -34.99
N SER A 203 28.24 2.91 -35.84
CA SER A 203 27.48 4.17 -35.75
C SER A 203 26.67 4.24 -34.44
N ALA A 204 27.09 5.11 -33.51
CA ALA A 204 26.44 5.29 -32.21
C ALA A 204 24.95 5.63 -32.37
N ARG A 205 24.60 6.50 -33.32
CA ARG A 205 23.21 6.87 -33.60
C ARG A 205 22.34 5.67 -33.97
N ILE A 206 22.85 4.75 -34.78
CA ILE A 206 22.11 3.56 -35.22
C ILE A 206 21.97 2.58 -34.04
N VAL A 207 22.96 2.50 -33.15
CA VAL A 207 22.90 1.66 -31.93
C VAL A 207 21.86 2.20 -30.95
N ASP A 208 21.78 3.51 -30.74
CA ASP A 208 20.78 4.15 -29.91
C ASP A 208 19.35 3.91 -30.43
N GLU A 209 19.16 4.10 -31.75
CA GLU A 209 17.89 3.84 -32.42
C GLU A 209 17.51 2.34 -32.39
N LEU A 210 18.51 1.45 -32.46
CA LEU A 210 18.30 0.02 -32.32
C LEU A 210 17.81 -0.35 -30.89
N SER A 211 18.31 0.34 -29.88
CA SER A 211 17.88 0.12 -28.48
C SER A 211 16.38 0.36 -28.31
N ASP A 212 15.87 1.45 -28.90
CA ASP A 212 14.45 1.78 -28.90
C ASP A 212 13.62 0.78 -29.74
N ALA A 213 14.21 0.33 -30.88
CA ALA A 213 13.56 -0.54 -31.85
C ALA A 213 13.49 -2.01 -31.43
N ALA A 214 14.49 -2.47 -30.69
CA ALA A 214 14.63 -3.88 -30.30
C ALA A 214 13.67 -4.32 -29.19
N ALA A 215 13.04 -3.37 -28.49
CA ALA A 215 12.08 -3.70 -27.45
C ALA A 215 10.88 -4.46 -28.02
N GLY A 216 10.75 -5.74 -27.65
CA GLY A 216 9.67 -6.61 -28.12
C GLY A 216 9.85 -7.14 -29.56
N CYS A 217 11.08 -7.14 -30.12
CA CYS A 217 11.41 -7.78 -31.37
C CYS A 217 12.60 -8.74 -31.20
N ARG A 218 12.63 -9.81 -32.00
CA ARG A 218 13.82 -10.65 -32.13
C ARG A 218 14.75 -10.08 -33.20
N LEU A 219 16.06 -10.24 -33.01
CA LEU A 219 17.08 -9.63 -33.86
C LEU A 219 17.80 -10.69 -34.69
N VAL A 220 18.04 -10.37 -35.99
CA VAL A 220 18.94 -11.10 -36.85
C VAL A 220 19.97 -10.10 -37.41
N PHE A 221 21.24 -10.37 -37.19
CA PHE A 221 22.33 -9.47 -37.59
C PHE A 221 22.92 -9.87 -38.92
N VAL A 222 22.98 -8.90 -39.84
CA VAL A 222 23.42 -9.15 -41.23
C VAL A 222 24.45 -8.11 -41.62
N GLN A 223 25.70 -8.55 -41.84
CA GLN A 223 26.70 -7.77 -42.58
C GLN A 223 26.52 -8.01 -44.06
N THR A 224 26.33 -6.95 -44.82
CA THR A 224 26.23 -7.00 -46.29
C THR A 224 27.56 -6.65 -46.99
N HIS A 225 27.55 -6.59 -48.32
CA HIS A 225 28.68 -6.25 -49.16
C HIS A 225 29.87 -7.21 -49.01
N ALA A 226 29.61 -8.52 -48.89
CA ALA A 226 30.66 -9.52 -48.79
C ALA A 226 31.56 -9.60 -50.06
N ASP A 227 31.16 -8.97 -51.16
CA ASP A 227 31.92 -8.78 -52.36
C ASP A 227 33.02 -7.68 -52.27
N GLN A 228 32.89 -6.73 -51.30
CA GLN A 228 33.72 -5.53 -51.20
C GLN A 228 34.32 -5.30 -49.82
N ASP A 229 33.59 -5.68 -48.75
CA ASP A 229 33.94 -5.43 -47.38
C ASP A 229 34.72 -6.62 -46.78
N SER A 230 35.54 -6.34 -45.77
CA SER A 230 36.14 -7.37 -44.96
C SER A 230 35.13 -7.93 -43.93
N ASP A 231 35.32 -9.17 -43.56
CA ASP A 231 34.54 -9.81 -42.50
C ASP A 231 34.82 -9.17 -41.12
N ILE A 232 33.81 -8.52 -40.54
CA ILE A 232 33.90 -7.84 -39.24
C ILE A 232 33.07 -8.51 -38.18
N ARG A 233 32.54 -9.72 -38.41
CA ARG A 233 31.57 -10.38 -37.56
C ARG A 233 32.03 -10.50 -36.10
N ASP A 234 33.29 -10.87 -35.88
CA ASP A 234 33.82 -11.02 -34.53
C ASP A 234 33.91 -9.69 -33.77
N ASP A 235 34.39 -8.63 -34.47
CA ASP A 235 34.49 -7.31 -33.85
C ASP A 235 33.11 -6.70 -33.63
N TRP A 236 32.18 -6.86 -34.57
CA TRP A 236 30.79 -6.40 -34.40
C TRP A 236 30.07 -7.15 -33.32
N LYS A 237 30.22 -8.47 -33.20
CA LYS A 237 29.69 -9.28 -32.14
C LYS A 237 30.18 -8.82 -30.77
N ASN A 238 31.47 -8.52 -30.65
CA ASN A 238 32.04 -8.00 -29.39
C ASN A 238 31.49 -6.59 -29.07
N SER A 239 31.28 -5.74 -30.07
CA SER A 239 30.69 -4.41 -29.89
C SER A 239 29.22 -4.48 -29.45
N LEU A 240 28.45 -5.44 -29.90
CA LEU A 240 27.04 -5.64 -29.56
C LEU A 240 26.84 -6.40 -28.24
N ALA A 241 27.80 -7.23 -27.84
CA ALA A 241 27.69 -8.12 -26.69
C ALA A 241 27.30 -7.47 -25.34
N PRO A 242 27.67 -6.21 -25.04
CA PRO A 242 27.21 -5.55 -23.81
C PRO A 242 25.70 -5.34 -23.74
N GLY A 243 25.03 -5.05 -24.88
CA GLY A 243 23.61 -4.73 -24.95
C GLY A 243 22.72 -5.81 -25.55
N TYR A 244 23.31 -6.74 -26.32
CA TYR A 244 22.55 -7.70 -27.10
C TYR A 244 23.10 -9.13 -26.99
N GLN A 245 22.18 -10.10 -27.11
CA GLN A 245 22.54 -11.47 -27.42
C GLN A 245 22.67 -11.61 -28.92
N VAL A 246 23.85 -12.03 -29.39
CA VAL A 246 24.15 -12.22 -30.83
C VAL A 246 24.51 -13.69 -31.04
N PRO A 247 23.52 -14.59 -31.26
CA PRO A 247 23.78 -16.02 -31.45
C PRO A 247 24.51 -16.28 -32.76
N ASP A 248 24.06 -15.64 -33.84
CA ASP A 248 24.69 -15.74 -35.14
C ASP A 248 24.74 -14.38 -35.84
N LEU A 249 25.70 -14.21 -36.76
CA LEU A 249 25.89 -13.02 -37.57
C LEU A 249 26.23 -13.44 -39.00
N PHE A 250 25.41 -13.01 -39.94
CA PHE A 250 25.52 -13.42 -41.34
C PHE A 250 26.32 -12.41 -42.14
N PHE A 251 27.30 -12.90 -42.92
CA PHE A 251 28.08 -12.09 -43.86
C PHE A 251 27.67 -12.43 -45.29
N VAL A 252 26.88 -11.57 -45.93
CA VAL A 252 26.17 -11.90 -47.15
C VAL A 252 26.55 -11.02 -48.34
N ASP A 253 26.64 -11.64 -49.50
CA ASP A 253 26.64 -10.98 -50.79
C ASP A 253 25.24 -11.08 -51.42
N SER A 254 24.42 -10.07 -51.16
CA SER A 254 23.04 -10.04 -51.65
C SER A 254 22.94 -9.93 -53.18
N ARG A 255 23.93 -9.32 -53.85
CA ARG A 255 23.92 -9.20 -55.32
C ARG A 255 24.20 -10.55 -55.97
N ARG A 256 25.22 -11.25 -55.50
CA ARG A 256 25.55 -12.57 -55.94
C ARG A 256 24.39 -13.56 -55.71
N ALA A 257 23.82 -13.53 -54.54
CA ALA A 257 22.66 -14.38 -54.20
C ALA A 257 21.48 -14.11 -55.14
N PHE A 258 21.18 -12.85 -55.46
CA PHE A 258 20.13 -12.48 -56.40
C PHE A 258 20.42 -13.01 -57.83
N GLN A 259 21.67 -12.94 -58.28
CA GLN A 259 22.09 -13.46 -59.58
C GLN A 259 21.99 -15.00 -59.64
N GLU A 260 22.45 -15.70 -58.59
CA GLU A 260 22.36 -17.16 -58.49
C GLU A 260 20.89 -17.61 -58.58
N GLN A 261 19.97 -16.93 -57.88
CA GLN A 261 18.54 -17.22 -57.95
C GLN A 261 17.92 -16.94 -59.32
N ALA A 262 18.33 -15.82 -59.97
CA ALA A 262 17.87 -15.52 -61.33
C ALA A 262 18.32 -16.58 -62.37
N GLN A 263 19.39 -17.31 -62.07
CA GLN A 263 19.87 -18.45 -62.86
C GLN A 263 19.24 -19.81 -62.44
N GLY A 264 18.31 -19.78 -61.51
CA GLY A 264 17.68 -21.00 -60.99
C GLY A 264 18.60 -21.81 -60.03
N GLN A 265 19.72 -21.23 -59.60
CA GLN A 265 20.65 -21.85 -58.67
C GLN A 265 20.28 -21.50 -57.23
N ARG A 266 20.59 -22.40 -56.30
CA ARG A 266 20.45 -22.09 -54.87
C ARG A 266 21.54 -21.12 -54.43
N PRO A 267 21.21 -20.06 -53.69
CA PRO A 267 22.21 -19.16 -53.14
C PRO A 267 23.26 -19.88 -52.32
N SER A 268 24.49 -19.43 -52.37
CA SER A 268 25.61 -20.04 -51.66
C SER A 268 25.99 -19.28 -50.39
N GLY A 269 26.77 -19.94 -49.51
CA GLY A 269 27.37 -19.33 -48.33
C GLY A 269 26.38 -18.89 -47.25
N ASP A 270 26.72 -17.81 -46.56
CA ASP A 270 25.91 -17.32 -45.41
C ASP A 270 24.53 -16.78 -45.83
N PHE A 271 24.33 -16.41 -47.09
CA PHE A 271 23.01 -16.03 -47.58
C PHE A 271 22.06 -17.22 -47.57
N HIS A 272 22.54 -18.40 -47.95
CA HIS A 272 21.73 -19.63 -47.86
C HIS A 272 21.33 -19.94 -46.39
N ARG A 273 22.29 -19.81 -45.45
CA ARG A 273 22.02 -20.00 -44.03
C ARG A 273 21.00 -18.99 -43.52
N LEU A 274 21.08 -17.71 -43.91
CA LEU A 274 20.11 -16.69 -43.58
C LEU A 274 18.72 -17.03 -44.14
N GLN A 275 18.65 -17.44 -45.41
CA GLN A 275 17.39 -17.86 -46.03
C GLN A 275 16.79 -19.08 -45.32
N GLU A 276 17.61 -20.08 -44.98
CA GLU A 276 17.18 -21.27 -44.22
C GLU A 276 16.66 -20.91 -42.81
N LEU A 277 17.32 -20.00 -42.11
CA LEU A 277 16.83 -19.48 -40.83
C LEU A 277 15.46 -18.84 -40.99
N LEU A 278 15.30 -17.97 -42.00
CA LEU A 278 14.04 -17.25 -42.22
C LEU A 278 12.90 -18.17 -42.70
N THR A 279 13.16 -19.19 -43.51
CA THR A 279 12.13 -20.08 -44.06
C THR A 279 11.83 -21.26 -43.13
N ASN A 280 12.87 -21.94 -42.62
CA ASN A 280 12.69 -23.19 -41.85
C ASN A 280 12.57 -22.95 -40.35
N GLN A 281 13.39 -22.04 -39.81
CA GLN A 281 13.40 -21.81 -38.36
C GLN A 281 12.35 -20.79 -37.90
N LEU A 282 11.88 -19.90 -38.76
CA LEU A 282 10.75 -19.01 -38.47
C LEU A 282 9.40 -19.59 -38.95
N GLY A 283 9.34 -20.86 -39.32
CA GLY A 283 8.14 -21.54 -39.78
C GLY A 283 7.06 -21.68 -38.72
N THR A 284 5.92 -22.26 -39.09
CA THR A 284 4.64 -22.25 -38.38
C THR A 284 4.73 -22.60 -36.88
N SER A 285 5.50 -23.63 -36.53
CA SER A 285 5.62 -24.10 -35.13
C SER A 285 6.34 -23.13 -34.20
N ARG A 286 7.25 -22.30 -34.72
CA ARG A 286 8.03 -21.35 -33.89
C ARG A 286 7.48 -19.92 -33.88
N ARG A 287 6.57 -19.56 -34.80
CA ARG A 287 5.95 -18.22 -34.85
C ARG A 287 5.31 -17.84 -33.52
N VAL A 288 4.56 -18.77 -32.94
CA VAL A 288 3.85 -18.57 -31.68
C VAL A 288 4.84 -18.36 -30.53
N ALA A 289 5.93 -19.15 -30.50
CA ALA A 289 6.98 -19.00 -29.48
C ALA A 289 7.68 -17.65 -29.57
N ILE A 290 8.02 -17.20 -30.81
CA ILE A 290 8.65 -15.88 -31.04
C ILE A 290 7.75 -14.75 -30.57
N ARG A 291 6.47 -14.76 -30.95
CA ARG A 291 5.51 -13.71 -30.54
C ARG A 291 5.29 -13.68 -29.06
N ARG A 292 5.21 -14.83 -28.40
CA ARG A 292 5.09 -14.91 -26.94
C ARG A 292 6.31 -14.32 -26.25
N ALA A 293 7.49 -14.70 -26.72
CA ALA A 293 8.72 -14.19 -26.16
C ALA A 293 8.82 -12.66 -26.34
N ASN A 294 8.46 -12.14 -27.52
CA ASN A 294 8.41 -10.70 -27.78
C ASN A 294 7.41 -9.97 -26.87
N LEU A 295 6.27 -10.61 -26.62
CA LEU A 295 5.22 -10.06 -25.75
C LEU A 295 5.68 -9.99 -24.28
N ILE A 296 6.30 -11.05 -23.79
CA ILE A 296 6.85 -11.08 -22.43
C ILE A 296 7.98 -10.08 -22.27
N ASP A 297 8.89 -9.98 -23.26
CA ASP A 297 9.97 -8.98 -23.24
C ASP A 297 9.41 -7.55 -23.18
N LEU A 298 8.35 -7.26 -23.93
CA LEU A 298 7.70 -5.95 -23.95
C LEU A 298 7.02 -5.62 -22.62
N LEU A 299 6.36 -6.61 -22.00
CA LEU A 299 5.74 -6.45 -20.68
C LEU A 299 6.80 -6.23 -19.60
N GLU A 300 7.86 -7.01 -19.62
CA GLU A 300 8.97 -6.85 -18.67
C GLU A 300 9.62 -5.48 -18.78
N GLU A 301 9.84 -4.98 -20.01
CA GLU A 301 10.34 -3.62 -20.24
C GLU A 301 9.46 -2.57 -19.59
N ALA A 302 8.16 -2.63 -19.88
CA ALA A 302 7.22 -1.69 -19.34
C ALA A 302 7.17 -1.69 -17.81
N LEU A 303 7.10 -2.89 -17.22
CA LEU A 303 7.08 -3.05 -15.77
C LEU A 303 8.41 -2.58 -15.13
N THR A 304 9.54 -2.82 -15.81
CA THR A 304 10.86 -2.35 -15.36
C THR A 304 10.95 -0.83 -15.35
N VAL A 305 10.48 -0.17 -16.41
CA VAL A 305 10.41 1.30 -16.48
C VAL A 305 9.51 1.86 -15.37
N CYS A 306 8.35 1.22 -15.13
CA CYS A 306 7.46 1.59 -14.02
C CYS A 306 8.15 1.41 -12.66
N ARG A 307 8.88 0.31 -12.46
CA ARG A 307 9.64 0.03 -11.25
C ARG A 307 10.69 1.12 -10.99
N MET A 308 11.46 1.50 -12.01
CA MET A 308 12.45 2.57 -11.89
C MET A 308 11.85 3.92 -11.51
N ASP A 309 10.64 4.23 -11.95
CA ASP A 309 9.93 5.46 -11.58
C ASP A 309 9.39 5.38 -10.13
N TYR A 310 8.93 4.20 -9.70
CA TYR A 310 8.53 3.94 -8.31
C TYR A 310 9.71 4.08 -7.35
N ASP A 311 10.85 3.45 -7.66
CA ASP A 311 12.06 3.47 -6.83
C ASP A 311 12.57 4.89 -6.56
N LYS A 312 12.36 5.83 -7.49
CA LYS A 312 12.72 7.24 -7.30
C LYS A 312 11.85 7.95 -6.27
N LYS A 313 10.56 7.58 -6.16
CA LYS A 313 9.58 8.31 -5.35
C LYS A 313 9.14 7.56 -4.08
N LEU A 314 9.29 6.24 -4.04
CA LEU A 314 8.91 5.42 -2.90
C LEU A 314 9.60 5.82 -1.58
N PRO A 315 10.90 6.21 -1.55
CA PRO A 315 11.53 6.69 -0.33
C PRO A 315 10.84 7.92 0.26
N GLU A 316 10.31 8.82 -0.58
CA GLU A 316 9.60 10.02 -0.12
C GLU A 316 8.22 9.67 0.48
N VAL A 317 7.54 8.64 -0.08
CA VAL A 317 6.29 8.11 0.52
C VAL A 317 6.55 7.47 1.88
N ARG A 318 7.63 6.70 2.03
CA ARG A 318 8.03 6.13 3.33
C ARG A 318 8.36 7.21 4.35
N ARG A 319 9.07 8.26 3.94
CA ARG A 319 9.34 9.43 4.80
C ARG A 319 8.05 10.13 5.22
N LEU A 320 7.10 10.29 4.29
CA LEU A 320 5.79 10.85 4.62
C LEU A 320 5.08 9.99 5.68
N GLN A 321 5.08 8.66 5.53
CA GLN A 321 4.51 7.75 6.51
C GLN A 321 5.18 7.89 7.88
N GLU A 322 6.51 7.95 7.95
CA GLU A 322 7.25 8.17 9.19
C GLU A 322 6.87 9.51 9.85
N VAL A 323 6.72 10.56 9.05
CA VAL A 323 6.30 11.88 9.56
C VAL A 323 4.86 11.84 10.09
N LEU A 324 3.94 11.15 9.41
CA LEU A 324 2.57 10.97 9.88
C LEU A 324 2.54 10.22 11.23
N ASP A 325 3.32 9.15 11.37
CA ASP A 325 3.45 8.39 12.61
C ASP A 325 4.07 9.23 13.74
N GLN A 326 5.09 10.02 13.44
CA GLN A 326 5.69 10.97 14.40
C GLN A 326 4.71 12.06 14.83
N GLN A 327 3.95 12.63 13.90
CA GLN A 327 2.91 13.62 14.21
C GLN A 327 1.81 13.00 15.07
N ARG A 328 1.40 11.78 14.78
CA ARG A 328 0.42 11.02 15.57
C ARG A 328 0.92 10.79 17.01
N SER A 329 2.16 10.32 17.19
CA SER A 329 2.73 10.07 18.52
C SER A 329 2.91 11.37 19.31
N SER A 330 3.44 12.42 18.70
CA SER A 330 3.61 13.72 19.34
C SER A 330 2.28 14.34 19.78
N LEU A 331 1.27 14.25 18.93
CA LEU A 331 -0.07 14.73 19.26
C LEU A 331 -0.69 13.92 20.41
N ARG A 332 -0.58 12.59 20.37
CA ARG A 332 -1.05 11.70 21.43
C ARG A 332 -0.42 12.06 22.77
N ASP A 333 0.91 12.23 22.81
CA ASP A 333 1.62 12.56 24.05
C ASP A 333 1.22 13.94 24.59
N THR A 334 1.07 14.92 23.70
CA THR A 334 0.63 16.28 24.06
C THR A 334 -0.80 16.25 24.61
N LEU A 335 -1.74 15.61 23.92
CA LEU A 335 -3.13 15.51 24.35
C LEU A 335 -3.27 14.71 25.64
N THR A 336 -2.50 13.62 25.80
CA THR A 336 -2.50 12.83 27.03
C THR A 336 -2.03 13.65 28.23
N SER A 337 -0.95 14.42 28.08
CA SER A 337 -0.45 15.28 29.16
C SER A 337 -1.43 16.40 29.51
N GLN A 338 -2.00 17.07 28.52
CA GLN A 338 -2.99 18.13 28.71
C GLN A 338 -4.26 17.58 29.37
N LEU A 339 -4.80 16.45 28.89
CA LEU A 339 -6.00 15.82 29.48
C LEU A 339 -5.75 15.39 30.93
N ARG A 340 -4.60 14.77 31.20
CA ARG A 340 -4.18 14.41 32.56
C ARG A 340 -4.15 15.64 33.47
N ASP A 341 -3.54 16.73 33.01
CA ASP A 341 -3.37 17.95 33.81
C ASP A 341 -4.72 18.61 34.09
N GLU A 342 -5.64 18.63 33.12
CA GLU A 342 -7.01 19.13 33.28
C GLU A 342 -7.83 18.25 34.25
N LEU A 343 -7.71 16.93 34.15
CA LEU A 343 -8.35 16.00 35.09
C LEU A 343 -7.80 16.15 36.52
N LEU A 344 -6.50 16.41 36.66
CA LEU A 344 -5.87 16.66 37.96
C LEU A 344 -6.25 18.02 38.56
N LEU A 345 -6.48 19.06 37.74
CA LEU A 345 -7.00 20.34 38.22
C LEU A 345 -8.39 20.18 38.89
N ASN A 346 -9.20 19.30 38.36
CA ASN A 346 -10.53 18.99 38.90
C ASN A 346 -10.54 17.83 39.90
N ARG A 347 -9.38 17.46 40.47
CA ARG A 347 -9.18 16.32 41.37
C ARG A 347 -10.15 16.30 42.55
N ASN A 348 -10.46 17.46 43.15
CA ASN A 348 -11.35 17.57 44.29
C ASN A 348 -12.79 17.10 44.00
N LEU A 349 -13.25 17.25 42.74
CA LEU A 349 -14.56 16.78 42.31
C LEU A 349 -14.59 15.26 42.22
N TRP A 350 -13.53 14.67 41.67
CA TRP A 350 -13.40 13.23 41.53
C TRP A 350 -13.26 12.53 42.87
N GLU A 351 -12.50 13.12 43.81
CA GLU A 351 -12.36 12.63 45.19
C GLU A 351 -13.70 12.60 45.91
N ARG A 352 -14.54 13.62 45.74
CA ARG A 352 -15.90 13.66 46.35
C ARG A 352 -16.82 12.61 45.74
N ARG A 353 -16.85 12.45 44.43
CA ARG A 353 -17.64 11.40 43.79
C ARG A 353 -17.20 10.00 44.22
N LEU A 354 -15.89 9.77 44.28
CA LEU A 354 -15.35 8.49 44.76
C LEU A 354 -15.72 8.21 46.22
N LEU A 355 -15.60 9.21 47.10
CA LEU A 355 -16.05 9.08 48.51
C LEU A 355 -17.54 8.81 48.62
N SER A 356 -18.37 9.46 47.78
CA SER A 356 -19.81 9.18 47.74
C SER A 356 -20.07 7.73 47.30
N ALA A 357 -19.45 7.29 46.21
CA ALA A 357 -19.61 5.91 45.74
C ALA A 357 -19.17 4.86 46.76
N VAL A 358 -18.04 5.07 47.46
CA VAL A 358 -17.58 4.19 48.53
C VAL A 358 -18.58 4.15 49.70
N THR A 359 -19.08 5.33 50.14
CA THR A 359 -20.06 5.38 51.25
C THR A 359 -21.41 4.77 50.88
N ASP A 360 -21.79 4.80 49.61
CA ASP A 360 -23.03 4.16 49.14
C ASP A 360 -22.89 2.63 49.09
N ILE A 361 -21.73 2.11 48.67
CA ILE A 361 -21.43 0.67 48.68
C ILE A 361 -21.34 0.13 50.14
N TRP A 362 -20.66 0.87 51.03
CA TRP A 362 -20.55 0.45 52.45
C TRP A 362 -21.87 0.53 53.23
N GLY A 363 -22.87 1.20 52.67
CA GLY A 363 -24.17 1.36 53.30
C GLY A 363 -24.11 2.14 54.60
N PHE A 364 -25.00 1.79 55.58
CA PHE A 364 -25.04 2.43 56.89
C PHE A 364 -24.12 1.70 57.86
N SER A 365 -22.93 2.27 58.09
CA SER A 365 -21.99 1.80 59.08
C SER A 365 -21.47 2.97 59.94
N PRO A 366 -20.97 2.72 61.16
CA PRO A 366 -20.46 3.78 62.02
C PRO A 366 -19.37 4.64 61.38
N PHE A 367 -18.40 4.00 60.70
CA PHE A 367 -17.33 4.72 60.02
C PHE A 367 -17.81 5.39 58.72
N SER A 368 -18.72 4.77 57.98
CA SER A 368 -19.29 5.41 56.76
C SER A 368 -20.08 6.67 57.12
N SER A 369 -20.77 6.67 58.28
CA SER A 369 -21.47 7.87 58.76
C SER A 369 -20.49 9.02 59.09
N VAL A 370 -19.34 8.70 59.67
CA VAL A 370 -18.25 9.64 59.91
C VAL A 370 -17.70 10.17 58.58
N LEU A 371 -17.47 9.31 57.58
CA LEU A 371 -17.01 9.71 56.26
C LEU A 371 -18.02 10.66 55.56
N ARG A 372 -19.32 10.37 55.62
CA ARG A 372 -20.38 11.24 55.10
C ARG A 372 -20.39 12.60 55.81
N PHE A 373 -20.21 12.63 57.13
CA PHE A 373 -20.13 13.86 57.90
C PHE A 373 -18.93 14.71 57.48
N TYR A 374 -17.73 14.13 57.39
CA TYR A 374 -16.53 14.83 56.93
C TYR A 374 -16.61 15.28 55.47
N ASN A 375 -17.21 14.48 54.57
CA ASN A 375 -17.45 14.86 53.19
C ASN A 375 -18.40 16.07 53.10
N GLY A 376 -19.48 16.09 53.93
CA GLY A 376 -20.38 17.23 54.06
C GLY A 376 -19.69 18.46 54.62
N LEU A 377 -18.85 18.30 55.67
CA LEU A 377 -18.08 19.42 56.25
C LEU A 377 -17.04 19.98 55.31
N GLY A 378 -16.35 19.13 54.49
CA GLY A 378 -15.41 19.54 53.48
C GLY A 378 -16.05 20.42 52.38
N SER A 379 -17.28 20.14 52.01
CA SER A 379 -18.06 20.99 51.10
C SER A 379 -18.40 22.35 51.73
N PHE A 380 -18.65 22.38 53.02
CA PHE A 380 -18.95 23.59 53.77
C PHE A 380 -17.70 24.50 53.92
N ILE A 381 -16.53 23.91 54.22
CA ILE A 381 -15.24 24.64 54.35
C ILE A 381 -14.78 25.15 52.98
N ALA A 382 -14.94 24.38 51.88
CA ALA A 382 -14.66 24.84 50.51
C ALA A 382 -15.55 26.04 50.14
N SER A 383 -16.81 26.04 50.55
CA SER A 383 -17.70 27.21 50.37
C SER A 383 -17.22 28.44 51.16
N PHE A 384 -16.58 28.26 52.32
CA PHE A 384 -16.00 29.37 53.09
C PHE A 384 -14.71 29.94 52.48
N SER A 385 -13.92 29.17 51.72
CA SER A 385 -12.74 29.67 51.01
C SER A 385 -13.11 30.62 49.86
N PHE A 386 -14.33 30.50 49.32
CA PHE A 386 -14.89 31.46 48.36
C PHE A 386 -15.07 32.88 48.92
N PHE A 387 -15.26 33.02 50.23
CA PHE A 387 -15.37 34.35 50.85
C PHE A 387 -14.07 35.15 50.85
N ARG A 388 -12.95 34.58 50.48
CA ARG A 388 -11.65 35.26 50.46
C ARG A 388 -11.27 35.87 49.10
N ALA A 389 -12.11 35.67 48.07
CA ALA A 389 -11.87 36.21 46.73
C ALA A 389 -12.44 37.62 46.55
N ARG A 390 -11.57 38.58 46.38
CA ARG A 390 -11.87 40.02 46.26
C ARG A 390 -12.20 40.38 44.79
N SER A 391 -13.41 40.05 44.26
CA SER A 391 -13.86 40.75 43.05
C SER A 391 -15.38 40.95 43.05
N SER A 392 -15.84 42.10 42.60
CA SER A 392 -17.20 42.58 42.60
C SER A 392 -18.19 41.72 41.78
N ALA A 393 -17.69 40.96 40.81
CA ALA A 393 -18.47 40.02 40.01
C ALA A 393 -18.93 38.77 40.79
N GLN A 394 -18.18 38.42 41.85
CA GLN A 394 -18.50 37.28 42.72
C GLN A 394 -19.57 37.60 43.78
N MET A 395 -19.73 38.87 44.15
CA MET A 395 -20.77 39.32 45.11
C MET A 395 -22.18 39.27 44.49
N ALA A 396 -22.29 39.50 43.20
CA ALA A 396 -23.57 39.38 42.50
C ALA A 396 -24.07 37.92 42.41
N LEU A 397 -23.12 36.96 42.32
CA LEU A 397 -23.44 35.52 42.29
C LEU A 397 -23.93 35.00 43.68
N ILE A 398 -23.39 35.57 44.75
CA ILE A 398 -23.73 35.21 46.14
C ILE A 398 -25.15 35.74 46.51
N GLY A 399 -25.56 36.91 46.00
CA GLY A 399 -26.89 37.43 46.19
C GLY A 399 -28.01 36.58 45.57
N ALA A 400 -27.72 35.93 44.46
CA ALA A 400 -28.66 35.01 43.79
C ALA A 400 -28.77 33.64 44.50
N MET A 401 -27.79 33.26 45.33
CA MET A 401 -27.75 31.97 46.01
C MET A 401 -28.49 31.94 47.37
N GLN A 402 -28.84 33.08 47.95
CA GLN A 402 -29.59 33.10 49.22
C GLN A 402 -31.08 32.72 49.09
N GLY A 403 -31.64 32.69 47.87
CA GLY A 403 -33.01 32.29 47.58
C GLY A 403 -33.25 30.79 47.36
N ALA A 404 -32.22 29.98 47.24
CA ALA A 404 -32.37 28.62 46.75
C ALA A 404 -31.78 27.52 47.66
N ARG A 405 -32.37 27.34 48.82
CA ARG A 405 -32.15 26.12 49.64
C ARG A 405 -32.58 24.82 48.94
N TRP A 406 -33.15 24.94 47.74
CA TRP A 406 -33.72 23.83 46.94
C TRP A 406 -32.83 23.37 45.81
N VAL A 407 -31.71 24.06 45.55
CA VAL A 407 -30.82 23.81 44.40
C VAL A 407 -29.59 22.98 44.80
N LYS A 408 -29.45 22.56 46.05
CA LYS A 408 -28.23 21.95 46.59
C LYS A 408 -27.83 20.59 45.96
N SER A 409 -28.78 19.82 45.47
CA SER A 409 -28.50 18.56 44.76
C SER A 409 -28.19 18.77 43.27
N LYS A 410 -28.75 19.86 42.67
CA LYS A 410 -28.53 20.18 41.25
C LYS A 410 -27.22 20.93 40.98
N VAL A 411 -26.67 21.65 41.98
CA VAL A 411 -25.42 22.41 41.83
C VAL A 411 -24.21 21.50 41.83
N GLU A 412 -24.22 20.39 42.56
CA GLU A 412 -23.13 19.39 42.51
C GLU A 412 -23.11 18.62 41.18
N GLU A 413 -24.27 18.35 40.57
CA GLU A 413 -24.36 17.83 39.19
C GLU A 413 -23.93 18.87 38.15
N THR A 414 -24.28 20.15 38.34
CA THR A 414 -23.97 21.24 37.42
C THR A 414 -22.47 21.59 37.40
N ASP A 415 -21.77 21.54 38.54
CA ASP A 415 -20.32 21.76 38.58
C ASP A 415 -19.53 20.60 37.97
N ALA A 416 -20.04 19.39 38.12
CA ALA A 416 -19.47 18.23 37.45
C ALA A 416 -19.76 18.24 35.93
N ASP A 417 -20.93 18.68 35.52
CA ASP A 417 -21.28 18.85 34.11
C ASP A 417 -20.50 20.01 33.48
N SER A 418 -20.25 21.13 34.19
CA SER A 418 -19.41 22.22 33.68
C SER A 418 -17.93 21.88 33.56
N SER A 419 -17.42 20.95 34.36
CA SER A 419 -16.07 20.40 34.21
C SER A 419 -16.00 19.36 33.09
N LEU A 420 -17.07 18.59 32.89
CA LEU A 420 -17.21 17.72 31.71
C LEU A 420 -17.39 18.50 30.43
N ASP A 421 -18.10 19.64 30.44
CA ASP A 421 -18.19 20.55 29.29
C ASP A 421 -16.84 21.21 28.94
N ARG A 422 -15.98 21.47 29.93
CA ARG A 422 -14.59 21.88 29.66
C ARG A 422 -13.74 20.75 29.08
N LEU A 423 -13.95 19.53 29.53
CA LEU A 423 -13.33 18.36 28.92
C LEU A 423 -13.85 18.15 27.50
N ALA A 424 -15.09 18.54 27.20
CA ALA A 424 -15.66 18.49 25.86
C ALA A 424 -15.04 19.50 24.91
N SER A 425 -14.70 20.69 25.40
CA SER A 425 -13.95 21.69 24.62
C SER A 425 -12.46 21.34 24.46
N PHE A 426 -12.02 20.24 25.12
CA PHE A 426 -10.69 19.70 25.00
C PHE A 426 -10.57 18.92 23.68
N GLY A 427 -10.07 19.58 22.68
CA GLY A 427 -9.98 19.01 21.33
C GLY A 427 -8.69 19.36 20.60
N ILE A 428 -8.61 18.85 19.38
CA ILE A 428 -7.55 19.21 18.45
C ILE A 428 -7.78 20.67 18.03
N THR A 429 -6.97 21.59 18.56
CA THR A 429 -7.12 23.00 18.25
C THR A 429 -6.73 23.30 16.80
N ASP A 430 -7.33 24.36 16.22
CA ASP A 430 -6.99 24.84 14.88
C ASP A 430 -5.48 25.08 14.71
N GLN A 431 -4.77 25.45 15.77
CA GLN A 431 -3.32 25.65 15.77
C GLN A 431 -2.57 24.33 15.55
N HIS A 432 -2.98 23.25 16.21
CA HIS A 432 -2.40 21.92 16.01
C HIS A 432 -2.64 21.41 14.59
N LEU A 433 -3.85 21.58 14.07
CA LEU A 433 -4.21 21.19 12.70
C LEU A 433 -3.39 21.98 11.67
N GLN A 434 -3.23 23.28 11.85
CA GLN A 434 -2.44 24.12 10.94
C GLN A 434 -0.95 23.77 10.98
N ALA A 435 -0.39 23.57 12.17
CA ALA A 435 1.01 23.21 12.34
C ALA A 435 1.30 21.84 11.69
N SER A 436 0.47 20.82 11.96
CA SER A 436 0.62 19.50 11.36
C SER A 436 0.43 19.52 9.85
N ARG A 437 -0.55 20.27 9.35
CA ARG A 437 -0.78 20.45 7.91
C ARG A 437 0.42 21.11 7.22
N MET A 438 1.03 22.13 7.84
CA MET A 438 2.20 22.81 7.28
C MET A 438 3.40 21.85 7.16
N VAL A 439 3.65 21.03 8.17
CA VAL A 439 4.71 20.03 8.16
C VAL A 439 4.44 18.97 7.09
N VAL A 440 3.24 18.40 7.07
CA VAL A 440 2.87 17.29 6.17
C VAL A 440 2.79 17.75 4.71
N SER A 441 2.34 18.98 4.43
CA SER A 441 2.16 19.46 3.05
C SER A 441 3.43 19.41 2.19
N GLY A 442 4.60 19.70 2.79
CA GLY A 442 5.88 19.60 2.09
C GLY A 442 6.20 18.17 1.65
N TYR A 443 5.95 17.21 2.52
CA TYR A 443 6.20 15.79 2.24
C TYR A 443 5.19 15.20 1.24
N VAL A 444 3.92 15.59 1.31
CA VAL A 444 2.88 15.17 0.34
C VAL A 444 3.27 15.58 -1.08
N HIS A 445 3.71 16.83 -1.24
CA HIS A 445 4.17 17.32 -2.55
C HIS A 445 5.43 16.58 -3.04
N SER A 446 6.41 16.36 -2.17
CA SER A 446 7.63 15.61 -2.51
C SER A 446 7.34 14.16 -2.88
N ALA A 447 6.41 13.51 -2.18
CA ALA A 447 5.96 12.15 -2.43
C ALA A 447 5.16 12.03 -3.76
N GLY A 448 4.61 13.12 -4.28
CA GLY A 448 3.78 13.11 -5.49
C GLY A 448 2.40 12.49 -5.28
N ILE A 449 1.86 12.56 -4.05
CA ILE A 449 0.51 12.11 -3.73
C ILE A 449 -0.48 13.23 -4.05
N VAL A 450 -1.51 12.91 -4.83
CA VAL A 450 -2.59 13.83 -5.16
C VAL A 450 -3.69 13.69 -4.12
N SER A 451 -3.72 14.60 -3.15
CA SER A 451 -4.77 14.63 -2.13
C SER A 451 -5.60 15.91 -2.25
N PRO A 452 -6.92 15.82 -2.35
CA PRO A 452 -7.81 16.99 -2.41
C PRO A 452 -7.72 17.85 -1.14
N GLU A 453 -7.39 17.26 0.00
CA GLU A 453 -7.24 17.94 1.30
C GLU A 453 -6.08 18.94 1.32
N PHE A 454 -5.08 18.75 0.44
CA PHE A 454 -3.90 19.59 0.32
C PHE A 454 -3.87 20.45 -0.95
N SER A 455 -4.84 20.26 -1.87
CA SER A 455 -4.91 21.02 -3.12
C SER A 455 -5.34 22.47 -2.88
N ASP A 456 -6.23 22.73 -1.92
CA ASP A 456 -6.67 24.07 -1.56
C ASP A 456 -6.01 24.55 -0.26
N ARG A 457 -5.11 25.53 -0.38
CA ARG A 457 -4.29 26.04 0.73
C ARG A 457 -5.10 26.69 1.88
N ARG A 458 -6.38 26.98 1.69
CA ARG A 458 -7.21 27.75 2.64
C ARG A 458 -8.36 27.00 3.27
N ASP A 459 -8.79 25.89 2.72
CA ASP A 459 -9.98 25.22 3.21
C ASP A 459 -9.65 24.13 4.25
N LEU A 460 -9.90 24.46 5.52
CA LEU A 460 -9.82 23.56 6.67
C LEU A 460 -11.19 22.93 7.01
N THR A 461 -12.22 23.19 6.20
CA THR A 461 -13.61 22.86 6.54
C THR A 461 -13.84 21.36 6.66
N GLN A 462 -13.16 20.58 5.85
CA GLN A 462 -13.26 19.12 5.90
C GLN A 462 -12.56 18.56 7.15
N LEU A 463 -11.34 19.01 7.43
CA LEU A 463 -10.60 18.61 8.64
C LEU A 463 -11.33 19.04 9.91
N ARG A 464 -11.95 20.23 9.91
CA ARG A 464 -12.80 20.68 11.02
C ARG A 464 -14.04 19.83 11.19
N ARG A 465 -14.69 19.38 10.12
CA ARG A 465 -15.84 18.48 10.20
C ARG A 465 -15.46 17.12 10.78
N GLN A 466 -14.34 16.56 10.34
CA GLN A 466 -13.83 15.30 10.88
C GLN A 466 -13.44 15.45 12.35
N ALA A 467 -12.77 16.53 12.73
CA ALA A 467 -12.45 16.83 14.12
C ALA A 467 -13.71 17.01 14.98
N ALA A 468 -14.71 17.74 14.50
CA ALA A 468 -15.98 17.98 15.22
C ALA A 468 -16.82 16.71 15.39
N GLN A 469 -16.80 15.78 14.44
CA GLN A 469 -17.47 14.49 14.55
C GLN A 469 -16.84 13.64 15.67
N VAL A 470 -15.51 13.60 15.68
CA VAL A 470 -14.74 12.91 16.75
C VAL A 470 -14.98 13.56 18.11
N GLU A 471 -15.19 14.89 18.17
CA GLU A 471 -15.51 15.62 19.41
C GLU A 471 -16.87 15.27 20.00
N GLY A 472 -17.91 15.10 19.18
CA GLY A 472 -19.27 14.79 19.65
C GLY A 472 -19.39 13.41 20.34
N GLU A 473 -18.70 12.42 19.83
CA GLU A 473 -18.71 11.07 20.39
C GLU A 473 -17.88 10.97 21.70
N PHE A 474 -16.85 11.80 21.80
CA PHE A 474 -15.93 11.80 22.95
C PHE A 474 -16.60 12.12 24.29
N LEU A 475 -17.56 13.04 24.32
CA LEU A 475 -18.24 13.47 25.56
C LEU A 475 -19.00 12.33 26.25
N VAL A 476 -19.68 11.53 25.45
CA VAL A 476 -20.47 10.39 25.97
C VAL A 476 -19.54 9.30 26.49
N ASP A 477 -18.47 9.03 25.75
CA ASP A 477 -17.50 7.98 26.13
C ASP A 477 -16.63 8.41 27.30
N ALA A 478 -16.25 9.68 27.40
CA ALA A 478 -15.51 10.24 28.52
C ALA A 478 -16.30 10.11 29.82
N ARG A 479 -17.61 10.45 29.78
CA ARG A 479 -18.49 10.36 30.96
C ARG A 479 -18.61 8.91 31.44
N ARG A 480 -18.86 7.98 30.51
CA ARG A 480 -18.93 6.55 30.84
C ARG A 480 -17.62 6.00 31.40
N ALA A 481 -16.49 6.35 30.75
CA ALA A 481 -15.18 5.88 31.18
C ALA A 481 -14.78 6.41 32.56
N ILE A 482 -15.13 7.65 32.91
CA ILE A 482 -14.91 8.24 34.22
C ILE A 482 -15.79 7.54 35.29
N ASP A 483 -17.08 7.35 35.01
CA ASP A 483 -18.00 6.67 35.91
C ASP A 483 -17.54 5.21 36.14
N ASP A 484 -17.11 4.50 35.12
CA ASP A 484 -16.58 3.13 35.20
C ASP A 484 -15.28 3.04 36.05
N VAL A 485 -14.38 4.04 35.90
CA VAL A 485 -13.17 4.13 36.74
C VAL A 485 -13.50 4.40 38.18
N ILE A 486 -14.47 5.29 38.48
CA ILE A 486 -14.91 5.59 39.84
C ILE A 486 -15.55 4.35 40.46
N GLU A 487 -16.41 3.64 39.73
CA GLU A 487 -17.07 2.41 40.21
C GLU A 487 -16.03 1.30 40.50
N LYS A 488 -15.12 1.04 39.58
CA LYS A 488 -14.04 0.05 39.78
C LYS A 488 -13.10 0.40 40.93
N LEU A 489 -12.75 1.68 41.09
CA LEU A 489 -11.95 2.13 42.23
C LEU A 489 -12.73 2.00 43.56
N ALA A 490 -14.00 2.37 43.54
CA ALA A 490 -14.86 2.19 44.71
C ALA A 490 -14.95 0.72 45.10
N GLU A 491 -15.19 -0.18 44.17
CA GLU A 491 -15.23 -1.64 44.40
C GLU A 491 -13.89 -2.17 44.95
N GLN A 492 -12.74 -1.75 44.42
CA GLN A 492 -11.42 -2.17 44.91
C GLN A 492 -11.14 -1.74 46.35
N HIS A 493 -11.61 -0.57 46.75
CA HIS A 493 -11.44 -0.05 48.12
C HIS A 493 -12.60 -0.42 49.05
N CYS A 494 -13.67 -1.02 48.55
CA CYS A 494 -14.81 -1.50 49.31
C CYS A 494 -14.71 -2.97 49.72
N THR A 495 -13.52 -3.60 49.57
CA THR A 495 -13.32 -4.96 50.09
C THR A 495 -13.73 -5.04 51.56
N PRO A 496 -14.53 -6.05 51.97
CA PRO A 496 -15.04 -6.17 53.35
C PRO A 496 -13.93 -6.09 54.40
N TRP A 497 -12.72 -6.55 54.05
CA TRP A 497 -11.58 -6.50 54.96
C TRP A 497 -11.10 -5.08 55.25
N ILE A 498 -11.09 -4.17 54.26
CA ILE A 498 -10.72 -2.76 54.43
C ILE A 498 -11.78 -2.06 55.27
N GLN A 499 -13.06 -2.30 55.01
CA GLN A 499 -14.17 -1.78 55.80
C GLN A 499 -14.05 -2.21 57.25
N TYR A 500 -13.94 -3.52 57.52
CA TYR A 500 -13.81 -4.04 58.89
C TYR A 500 -12.58 -3.50 59.62
N ARG A 501 -11.48 -3.29 58.93
CA ARG A 501 -10.26 -2.71 59.51
C ARG A 501 -10.50 -1.29 60.03
N TYR A 502 -11.07 -0.41 59.21
CA TYR A 502 -11.34 0.97 59.62
C TYR A 502 -12.48 1.05 60.64
N GLU A 503 -13.49 0.23 60.52
CA GLU A 503 -14.56 0.12 61.54
C GLU A 503 -14.05 -0.39 62.88
N ALA A 504 -13.24 -1.44 62.89
CA ALA A 504 -12.64 -1.96 64.11
C ALA A 504 -11.74 -0.90 64.77
N LEU A 505 -10.93 -0.15 64.01
CA LEU A 505 -10.12 0.93 64.57
C LEU A 505 -10.95 2.09 65.12
N PHE A 506 -12.05 2.43 64.49
CA PHE A 506 -12.99 3.45 64.99
C PHE A 506 -13.76 2.95 66.22
N LEU A 507 -14.34 1.76 66.14
CA LEU A 507 -15.08 1.16 67.21
C LEU A 507 -14.25 0.84 68.47
N LEU A 508 -12.97 0.51 68.33
CA LEU A 508 -12.05 0.26 69.42
C LEU A 508 -12.01 1.45 70.37
N TYR A 509 -11.92 2.68 69.87
CA TYR A 509 -11.99 3.85 70.77
C TYR A 509 -13.39 4.09 71.33
N VAL A 510 -14.43 3.94 70.52
CA VAL A 510 -15.83 4.10 71.00
C VAL A 510 -16.17 3.10 72.06
N VAL A 511 -15.77 1.83 71.86
CA VAL A 511 -15.99 0.76 72.89
C VAL A 511 -15.20 1.03 74.17
N PHE A 512 -13.93 1.50 74.03
CA PHE A 512 -13.16 1.93 75.19
C PHE A 512 -13.87 3.06 75.97
N LEU A 513 -14.40 4.05 75.28
CA LEU A 513 -15.09 5.20 75.86
C LEU A 513 -16.41 4.76 76.55
N ILE A 514 -17.22 3.95 75.87
CA ILE A 514 -18.46 3.39 76.43
C ILE A 514 -18.15 2.48 77.60
N GLY A 515 -17.11 1.63 77.46
CA GLY A 515 -16.65 0.76 78.56
C GLY A 515 -16.21 1.56 79.77
N ARG A 516 -15.47 2.68 79.57
CA ARG A 516 -15.08 3.54 80.70
C ARG A 516 -16.27 4.22 81.38
N ILE A 517 -17.22 4.74 80.59
CA ILE A 517 -18.46 5.32 81.09
C ILE A 517 -19.30 4.26 81.82
N GLY A 518 -19.44 3.08 81.18
CA GLY A 518 -20.19 1.99 81.73
C GLY A 518 -19.60 1.46 83.05
N HIS A 519 -18.28 1.29 83.09
CA HIS A 519 -17.58 0.90 84.33
C HIS A 519 -17.80 1.93 85.41
N ASN A 520 -17.70 3.22 85.14
CA ASN A 520 -17.91 4.24 86.15
C ASN A 520 -19.36 4.33 86.59
N PHE A 521 -20.33 4.17 85.68
CA PHE A 521 -21.75 4.27 85.99
C PHE A 521 -22.29 3.00 86.69
N PHE A 522 -22.05 1.81 86.16
CA PHE A 522 -22.62 0.58 86.64
C PHE A 522 -21.78 -0.05 87.75
N TRP A 523 -20.46 -0.16 87.60
CA TRP A 523 -19.59 -0.82 88.53
C TRP A 523 -19.33 0.06 89.74
N SER A 524 -18.78 1.23 89.59
CA SER A 524 -18.36 2.06 90.73
C SER A 524 -19.54 2.69 91.48
N SER A 525 -20.66 3.02 90.78
CA SER A 525 -21.79 3.70 91.42
C SER A 525 -22.90 2.76 91.84
N PHE A 526 -23.03 1.56 91.26
CA PHE A 526 -24.16 0.67 91.54
C PHE A 526 -23.75 -0.71 92.11
N LEU A 527 -22.86 -1.44 91.41
CA LEU A 527 -22.50 -2.81 91.82
C LEU A 527 -21.47 -2.88 92.93
N ALA A 528 -20.47 -2.04 93.01
CA ALA A 528 -19.41 -2.07 94.01
C ALA A 528 -19.96 -1.82 95.42
N PRO A 529 -20.91 -0.89 95.70
CA PRO A 529 -21.52 -0.72 96.98
C PRO A 529 -22.33 -1.92 97.42
N ILE A 530 -23.02 -2.60 96.46
CA ILE A 530 -23.82 -3.79 96.76
C ILE A 530 -22.96 -5.00 97.16
N LEU A 531 -21.80 -5.13 96.57
CA LEU A 531 -20.81 -6.21 96.77
C LEU A 531 -19.88 -5.95 97.98
N GLY A 532 -20.06 -4.85 98.73
CA GLY A 532 -19.26 -4.52 99.88
C GLY A 532 -17.84 -4.03 99.60
N ALA A 533 -17.56 -3.64 98.33
CA ALA A 533 -16.31 -3.02 98.01
C ALA A 533 -16.29 -1.57 98.49
N THR A 534 -15.27 -1.19 99.27
CA THR A 534 -15.08 0.15 99.83
C THR A 534 -14.63 1.22 98.84
N GLU A 535 -15.03 1.08 97.57
CA GLU A 535 -14.79 2.14 96.61
C GLU A 535 -15.79 3.28 96.84
N VAL A 536 -15.25 4.49 97.05
CA VAL A 536 -16.07 5.70 97.16
C VAL A 536 -16.83 5.84 95.84
N ALA A 537 -18.16 5.88 95.91
CA ALA A 537 -18.99 6.10 94.71
C ALA A 537 -18.50 7.34 93.98
N ALA A 538 -17.83 7.14 92.86
CA ALA A 538 -17.34 8.26 92.11
C ALA A 538 -18.56 8.99 91.52
N PRO A 539 -18.63 10.32 91.60
CA PRO A 539 -19.72 11.08 91.01
C PRO A 539 -19.70 10.82 89.49
N LEU A 540 -20.85 11.01 88.83
CA LEU A 540 -20.93 11.02 87.38
C LEU A 540 -19.70 11.73 86.85
N LEU A 541 -19.01 11.11 85.87
CA LEU A 541 -17.77 11.66 85.30
C LEU A 541 -17.93 13.16 85.09
N ALA A 542 -17.00 13.93 85.61
CA ALA A 542 -17.06 15.39 85.50
C ALA A 542 -17.06 15.86 84.04
N VAL A 543 -17.62 17.02 83.79
CA VAL A 543 -17.65 17.61 82.40
C VAL A 543 -16.29 17.63 81.80
N ASP A 544 -15.24 17.77 82.61
CA ASP A 544 -13.81 17.74 82.17
C ASP A 544 -13.39 16.41 81.56
N PHE A 545 -14.10 15.32 81.72
CA PHE A 545 -13.86 14.07 81.03
C PHE A 545 -14.46 14.06 79.62
N TYR A 546 -15.67 14.59 79.48
CA TYR A 546 -16.39 14.51 78.20
C TYR A 546 -15.80 15.43 77.11
N ILE A 547 -15.29 16.59 77.51
CA ILE A 547 -14.66 17.55 76.59
C ILE A 547 -13.38 16.97 75.89
N PRO A 548 -12.37 16.49 76.64
CA PRO A 548 -11.23 15.82 76.08
C PRO A 548 -11.55 14.57 75.27
N ALA A 549 -12.52 13.77 75.78
CA ALA A 549 -12.96 12.56 75.05
C ALA A 549 -13.62 12.88 73.74
N LEU A 550 -14.42 13.94 73.62
CA LEU A 550 -14.99 14.41 72.37
C LEU A 550 -13.93 14.95 71.45
N ILE A 551 -13.01 15.77 71.90
CA ILE A 551 -11.90 16.31 71.14
C ILE A 551 -11.04 15.16 70.56
N PHE A 552 -10.75 14.15 71.42
CA PHE A 552 -9.97 12.98 70.94
C PHE A 552 -10.76 12.14 69.97
N LEU A 553 -12.06 11.97 70.09
CA LEU A 553 -12.92 11.30 69.13
C LEU A 553 -12.87 12.00 67.74
N VAL A 554 -12.95 13.33 67.74
CA VAL A 554 -12.86 14.13 66.52
C VAL A 554 -11.48 14.00 65.90
N LEU A 555 -10.41 14.11 66.72
CA LEU A 555 -9.03 13.94 66.23
C LEU A 555 -8.80 12.52 65.67
N TRP A 556 -9.22 11.48 66.40
CA TRP A 556 -9.06 10.09 66.01
C TRP A 556 -9.83 9.78 64.70
N SER A 557 -11.10 10.18 64.65
CA SER A 557 -11.89 10.04 63.43
C SER A 557 -11.29 10.82 62.26
N GLY A 558 -10.76 12.03 62.50
CA GLY A 558 -10.07 12.83 61.49
C GLY A 558 -8.81 12.16 60.93
N ILE A 559 -7.99 11.54 61.80
CA ILE A 559 -6.80 10.77 61.39
C ILE A 559 -7.19 9.57 60.51
N LEU A 560 -8.24 8.82 60.92
CA LEU A 560 -8.72 7.67 60.12
C LEU A 560 -9.27 8.09 58.77
N VAL A 561 -10.08 9.17 58.72
CA VAL A 561 -10.59 9.73 57.46
C VAL A 561 -9.44 10.24 56.60
N PHE A 562 -8.47 10.93 57.17
CA PHE A 562 -7.29 11.42 56.42
C PHE A 562 -6.47 10.26 55.85
N SER A 563 -6.19 9.23 56.67
CA SER A 563 -5.44 8.03 56.20
C SER A 563 -6.17 7.32 55.09
N PHE A 564 -7.49 7.13 55.19
CA PHE A 564 -8.33 6.51 54.17
C PHE A 564 -8.36 7.35 52.88
N THR A 565 -8.57 8.65 53.02
CA THR A 565 -8.59 9.57 51.88
C THR A 565 -7.24 9.63 51.13
N LEU A 566 -6.13 9.54 51.90
CA LEU A 566 -4.79 9.52 51.32
C LEU A 566 -4.53 8.27 50.46
N GLN A 567 -5.02 7.12 50.92
CA GLN A 567 -4.96 5.86 50.18
C GLN A 567 -5.80 5.91 48.90
N LEU A 568 -7.00 6.49 48.96
CA LEU A 568 -7.85 6.70 47.78
C LEU A 568 -7.21 7.65 46.76
N ARG A 569 -6.55 8.70 47.25
CA ARG A 569 -5.87 9.70 46.39
C ARG A 569 -4.75 9.13 45.55
N GLN A 570 -3.95 8.23 46.12
CA GLN A 570 -2.85 7.59 45.37
C GLN A 570 -3.40 6.71 44.23
N GLY A 571 -4.39 5.88 44.51
CA GLY A 571 -5.04 5.04 43.51
C GLY A 571 -5.73 5.85 42.39
N LEU A 572 -6.32 7.00 42.74
CA LEU A 572 -6.99 7.87 41.77
C LEU A 572 -6.02 8.51 40.74
N ALA A 573 -4.86 8.99 41.22
CA ALA A 573 -3.88 9.65 40.34
C ALA A 573 -3.34 8.70 39.26
N ASP A 574 -3.01 7.46 39.63
CA ASP A 574 -2.53 6.44 38.69
C ASP A 574 -3.60 6.05 37.67
N ARG A 575 -4.85 5.95 38.11
CA ARG A 575 -5.98 5.63 37.22
C ARG A 575 -6.37 6.76 36.30
N ILE A 576 -6.23 8.04 36.71
CA ILE A 576 -6.43 9.21 35.86
C ILE A 576 -5.44 9.19 34.71
N HIS A 577 -4.17 8.83 34.97
CA HIS A 577 -3.18 8.73 33.88
C HIS A 577 -3.54 7.65 32.86
N LEU A 578 -3.88 6.45 33.31
CA LEU A 578 -4.31 5.36 32.43
C LEU A 578 -5.60 5.72 31.66
N LEU A 579 -6.54 6.39 32.33
CA LEU A 579 -7.76 6.86 31.69
C LEU A 579 -7.45 7.88 30.59
N ALA A 580 -6.63 8.90 30.87
CA ALA A 580 -6.24 9.89 29.88
C ALA A 580 -5.58 9.24 28.67
N GLN A 581 -4.70 8.28 28.89
CA GLN A 581 -4.05 7.54 27.82
C GLN A 581 -5.05 6.75 26.97
N SER A 582 -5.93 5.96 27.60
CA SER A 582 -6.91 5.14 26.88
C SER A 582 -7.92 5.97 26.08
N MET A 583 -8.32 7.12 26.61
CA MET A 583 -9.24 8.05 25.94
C MET A 583 -8.59 8.71 24.72
N VAL A 584 -7.35 9.12 24.83
CA VAL A 584 -6.60 9.72 23.71
C VAL A 584 -6.29 8.65 22.65
N GLU A 585 -5.90 7.44 23.05
CA GLU A 585 -5.65 6.34 22.12
C GLU A 585 -6.90 5.98 21.30
N SER A 586 -8.06 5.85 21.95
CA SER A 586 -9.32 5.56 21.24
C SER A 586 -9.72 6.65 20.25
N ARG A 587 -9.29 7.88 20.46
CA ARG A 587 -9.62 9.05 19.63
C ARG A 587 -8.68 9.24 18.43
N ILE A 588 -7.41 8.85 18.56
CA ILE A 588 -6.36 9.06 17.56
C ILE A 588 -6.04 7.77 16.79
N ILE A 589 -6.93 6.78 16.85
CA ILE A 589 -6.73 5.49 16.15
C ILE A 589 -6.49 5.72 14.64
N GLU A 590 -7.27 6.59 14.00
CA GLU A 590 -7.19 6.86 12.56
C GLU A 590 -6.19 7.97 12.17
N GLY A 591 -5.47 8.58 13.15
CA GLY A 591 -4.56 9.70 12.90
C GLY A 591 -5.27 11.02 12.54
N LEU A 592 -4.46 12.04 12.19
CA LEU A 592 -4.96 13.36 11.78
C LEU A 592 -5.35 13.42 10.30
N PHE A 593 -4.79 12.54 9.48
CA PHE A 593 -4.95 12.51 8.04
C PHE A 593 -5.19 11.07 7.56
N PRO A 594 -6.36 10.48 7.90
CA PRO A 594 -6.63 9.06 7.62
C PRO A 594 -6.58 8.75 6.12
N SER A 595 -7.03 9.67 5.26
CA SER A 595 -6.96 9.50 3.81
C SER A 595 -5.53 9.39 3.28
N LEU A 596 -4.57 10.17 3.83
CA LEU A 596 -3.17 10.08 3.46
C LEU A 596 -2.51 8.78 3.96
N GLU A 597 -2.86 8.34 5.16
CA GLU A 597 -2.35 7.09 5.71
C GLU A 597 -2.81 5.90 4.86
N VAL A 598 -4.09 5.88 4.48
CA VAL A 598 -4.63 4.87 3.56
C VAL A 598 -3.90 4.93 2.22
N THR A 599 -3.71 6.13 1.64
CA THR A 599 -3.00 6.29 0.36
C THR A 599 -1.54 5.83 0.45
N CYS A 600 -0.83 6.12 1.55
CA CYS A 600 0.54 5.62 1.75
C CYS A 600 0.57 4.08 1.80
N HIS A 601 -0.38 3.46 2.50
CA HIS A 601 -0.49 2.00 2.53
C HIS A 601 -0.83 1.40 1.16
N GLU A 602 -1.74 2.03 0.41
CA GLU A 602 -2.07 1.63 -0.95
C GLU A 602 -0.86 1.72 -1.88
N VAL A 603 -0.06 2.79 -1.80
CA VAL A 603 1.19 2.92 -2.58
C VAL A 603 2.19 1.83 -2.25
N ILE A 604 2.36 1.48 -0.98
CA ILE A 604 3.26 0.39 -0.57
C ILE A 604 2.74 -0.98 -1.04
N HIS A 605 1.42 -1.16 -1.01
CA HIS A 605 0.80 -2.37 -1.54
C HIS A 605 0.98 -2.49 -3.05
N GLU A 606 0.77 -1.40 -3.78
CA GLU A 606 0.97 -1.26 -5.22
C GLU A 606 2.43 -1.61 -5.62
N ASP A 607 3.41 -1.13 -4.87
CA ASP A 607 4.83 -1.47 -5.06
C ASP A 607 5.10 -2.97 -4.95
N ARG A 608 4.46 -3.65 -4.00
CA ARG A 608 4.57 -5.12 -3.86
C ARG A 608 3.94 -5.85 -5.03
N LEU A 609 2.76 -5.41 -5.47
CA LEU A 609 2.08 -6.00 -6.63
C LEU A 609 2.91 -5.84 -7.90
N LEU A 610 3.48 -4.64 -8.14
CA LEU A 610 4.36 -4.41 -9.28
C LEU A 610 5.60 -5.30 -9.24
N THR A 611 6.17 -5.50 -8.06
CA THR A 611 7.32 -6.40 -7.86
C THR A 611 6.95 -7.85 -8.18
N GLU A 612 5.81 -8.34 -7.69
CA GLU A 612 5.31 -9.69 -7.97
C GLU A 612 5.05 -9.90 -9.48
N LEU A 613 4.45 -8.91 -10.15
CA LEU A 613 4.21 -8.96 -11.59
C LEU A 613 5.53 -9.02 -12.37
N LEU A 614 6.53 -8.25 -11.96
CA LEU A 614 7.85 -8.23 -12.59
C LEU A 614 8.60 -9.56 -12.39
N GLU A 615 8.58 -10.12 -11.20
CA GLU A 615 9.18 -11.41 -10.88
C GLU A 615 8.57 -12.53 -11.75
N ARG A 616 7.25 -12.60 -11.83
CA ARG A 616 6.54 -13.56 -12.66
C ARG A 616 6.86 -13.39 -14.15
N THR A 617 6.88 -12.14 -14.63
CA THR A 617 7.21 -11.86 -16.03
C THR A 617 8.63 -12.30 -16.35
N SER A 618 9.58 -12.07 -15.44
CA SER A 618 10.98 -12.50 -15.61
C SER A 618 11.15 -14.04 -15.54
N GLU A 619 10.32 -14.72 -14.79
CA GLU A 619 10.27 -16.18 -14.73
C GLU A 619 9.78 -16.77 -16.06
N PHE A 620 8.67 -16.25 -16.61
CA PHE A 620 8.19 -16.64 -17.94
C PHE A 620 9.21 -16.36 -19.04
N ARG A 621 9.90 -15.24 -18.96
CA ARG A 621 10.97 -14.93 -19.90
C ARG A 621 12.06 -16.00 -19.90
N ARG A 622 12.49 -16.47 -18.73
CA ARG A 622 13.50 -17.54 -18.61
C ARG A 622 13.01 -18.83 -19.25
N HIS A 623 11.78 -19.22 -19.03
CA HIS A 623 11.20 -20.42 -19.64
C HIS A 623 11.07 -20.32 -21.16
N LEU A 624 10.80 -19.12 -21.70
CA LEU A 624 10.69 -18.91 -23.13
C LEU A 624 12.03 -18.66 -23.85
N ALA A 625 13.09 -18.31 -23.11
CA ALA A 625 14.41 -17.99 -23.67
C ALA A 625 15.01 -19.17 -24.45
N ASP A 626 14.86 -20.39 -23.96
CA ASP A 626 15.39 -21.59 -24.60
C ASP A 626 14.75 -21.84 -25.98
N SER A 627 13.47 -21.57 -26.12
CA SER A 627 12.72 -21.78 -27.39
C SER A 627 13.07 -20.80 -28.49
N THR A 628 13.67 -19.65 -28.16
CA THR A 628 14.03 -18.57 -29.08
C THR A 628 15.53 -18.23 -29.11
N SER A 629 16.36 -19.08 -28.50
CA SER A 629 17.80 -18.86 -28.33
C SER A 629 18.60 -18.71 -29.66
N PHE A 630 18.03 -19.16 -30.77
CA PHE A 630 18.62 -19.03 -32.12
C PHE A 630 18.48 -17.60 -32.71
N LEU A 631 17.68 -16.74 -32.13
CA LEU A 631 17.54 -15.33 -32.50
C LEU A 631 18.19 -14.43 -31.48
N GLY A 632 18.69 -13.28 -31.94
CA GLY A 632 19.21 -12.24 -31.07
C GLY A 632 18.10 -11.56 -30.26
N GLY A 633 18.48 -10.98 -29.14
CA GLY A 633 17.60 -10.20 -28.28
C GLY A 633 18.39 -9.20 -27.45
N GLN A 634 17.71 -8.24 -26.84
CA GLN A 634 18.32 -7.28 -25.94
C GLN A 634 18.76 -7.97 -24.64
N ARG A 635 20.02 -7.76 -24.21
CA ARG A 635 20.50 -8.19 -22.90
C ARG A 635 20.01 -7.19 -21.84
N ARG A 636 19.54 -7.71 -20.75
CA ARG A 636 19.11 -6.93 -19.58
C ARG A 636 19.72 -7.47 -18.30
#